data_6472c0ce76117cc06837e277efde5dc0
#
_entry.id   6472c0ce76117cc06837e277efde5dc0
#
_cell.length_a   1.000
_cell.length_b   1.000
_cell.length_c   1.000
_cell.angle_alpha   90.00
_cell.angle_beta   90.00
_cell.angle_gamma   90.00
#
_symmetry.space_group_name_H-M   'P 1'
#
loop_
_entity.id
_entity.type
_entity.pdbx_description
1 polymer ?
#
loop_
_entity_poly.entity_id
_entity_poly.type
_entity_poly.pdbx_seq_one_letter_code
_entity_poly.pdbx_strand_id
1 'polypeptide(L)'
;MKFATAQNNFSSGELSPKLIGRIDLKEYAQGVLELKNLTPYRSGGVVKRVGTRYKNSISLSVDDDDRGLFPFIFSRLESYIGAIYMSGTDLVITMYDTDGVVVKVLQVSYSGQDYTGLDASGFNYVQSGDVMYFVHNSSKLEPFTISRVGTNDFRINSSLVRNDWAGTAKQILAYPFLDVNFEDIYFTPSISTGYGNTGTIAVTSDVGGSLPEPFFEPSHVGSYFRFNNNALNSTGAFRVTAVPDDVNQDFDSSNITVATDTIFVPENHGRFTGDAIKINLLTGTMPTGLVDGKTYYVIKVDATNLKLAASAALANAGTAITLTDAGVGTYETELVRSISASMTVMIAMTAGASKFWSEAAWSNHKGWPTAISIFQQRIAAGGSTQNSDTVFNSIVGNYNHFMQLKFIQDSATDATDASGLGYYGALSDDDAFSYTLNSPQVNAIKWFIPDRFLQIGTSGAEWVVSTVDGVYGPNNKLLLQQGSDGGAGVAAKVGKSAIYVSSDGKRVLSSSYSDDSGSYISKDLSILSDQIRLRDVENTANFSDITIIQSVWQGSRGILWLLLSNYKLIGVAIEGSSEVIAWHHYTIGGTDVEVTGITVVPNSDGTFDDVWLAVKRTIDGDTVCYLEKMGADFEHELLDNDSTDNNDYPWYSDSSIRIVNSPASTTVSGLEHLEGETVNILADGEVISSKEVTDGEITLSTAASTIIVGLPYTARLKTMPIEAGSQIGNSQISLARIDKTL
;
A
#
# COMPACT_ATOMS: atom_id res chain seq x y z
N MET A 1 -49.79 34.09 1.12
CA MET A 1 -49.28 33.91 -0.24
C MET A 1 -48.81 32.45 -0.34
N LYS A 2 -49.33 31.67 -1.27
CA LYS A 2 -48.80 30.29 -1.51
C LYS A 2 -47.57 30.43 -2.41
N PHE A 3 -46.43 30.10 -1.89
CA PHE A 3 -45.23 29.94 -2.73
C PHE A 3 -45.11 28.48 -3.16
N ALA A 4 -44.89 28.25 -4.41
CA ALA A 4 -44.52 26.96 -4.95
C ALA A 4 -43.02 26.99 -5.29
N THR A 5 -42.26 26.12 -4.72
CA THR A 5 -40.88 25.89 -5.09
C THR A 5 -40.72 24.43 -5.51
N ALA A 6 -39.90 24.16 -6.51
CA ALA A 6 -39.59 22.82 -6.98
C ALA A 6 -38.08 22.60 -6.88
N GLN A 7 -37.72 21.46 -6.31
CA GLN A 7 -36.35 20.94 -6.39
C GLN A 7 -36.34 19.85 -7.47
N ASN A 8 -35.67 20.13 -8.58
CA ASN A 8 -35.60 19.23 -9.75
C ASN A 8 -34.15 18.92 -10.17
N ASN A 9 -33.21 19.32 -9.34
CA ASN A 9 -31.78 19.09 -9.58
C ASN A 9 -31.10 18.70 -8.26
N PHE A 10 -30.27 17.64 -8.30
CA PHE A 10 -29.54 17.06 -7.18
C PHE A 10 -28.03 16.98 -7.45
N SER A 11 -27.53 17.82 -8.38
CA SER A 11 -26.15 17.79 -8.84
C SER A 11 -25.09 18.18 -7.79
N SER A 12 -25.52 18.74 -6.65
CA SER A 12 -24.62 19.00 -5.50
C SER A 12 -24.55 17.81 -4.52
N GLY A 13 -25.35 16.77 -4.73
CA GLY A 13 -25.32 15.57 -3.91
C GLY A 13 -25.62 15.83 -2.43
N GLU A 14 -25.00 15.05 -1.57
CA GLU A 14 -25.18 15.11 -0.12
C GLU A 14 -24.38 16.26 0.50
N LEU A 15 -25.05 17.13 1.20
CA LEU A 15 -24.48 18.31 1.87
C LEU A 15 -24.42 18.14 3.38
N SER A 16 -23.45 18.81 4.00
CA SER A 16 -23.29 18.82 5.43
C SER A 16 -24.53 19.43 6.12
N PRO A 17 -25.04 18.83 7.21
CA PRO A 17 -26.10 19.42 8.02
C PRO A 17 -25.76 20.79 8.58
N LYS A 18 -24.47 21.15 8.67
CA LYS A 18 -24.02 22.50 9.08
C LYS A 18 -24.45 23.59 8.11
N LEU A 19 -24.82 23.22 6.88
CA LEU A 19 -25.27 24.15 5.84
C LEU A 19 -26.77 24.41 5.88
N ILE A 20 -27.52 23.80 6.81
CA ILE A 20 -28.96 24.08 6.96
C ILE A 20 -29.16 25.59 7.22
N GLY A 21 -29.99 26.21 6.34
CA GLY A 21 -30.25 27.64 6.38
C GLY A 21 -29.30 28.51 5.55
N ARG A 22 -28.25 27.95 4.94
CA ARG A 22 -27.32 28.67 4.06
C ARG A 22 -27.87 28.78 2.63
N ILE A 23 -29.00 29.46 2.51
CA ILE A 23 -29.69 29.68 1.22
C ILE A 23 -28.94 30.62 0.25
N ASP A 24 -27.89 31.27 0.74
CA ASP A 24 -26.95 32.06 -0.04
C ASP A 24 -26.06 31.21 -0.96
N LEU A 25 -25.91 29.93 -0.66
CA LEU A 25 -25.16 28.99 -1.50
C LEU A 25 -26.03 28.44 -2.64
N LYS A 26 -25.52 28.50 -3.88
CA LYS A 26 -26.20 27.92 -5.06
C LYS A 26 -26.41 26.42 -4.91
N GLU A 27 -25.47 25.73 -4.25
CA GLU A 27 -25.45 24.31 -3.99
C GLU A 27 -26.59 23.87 -3.06
N TYR A 28 -27.09 24.77 -2.20
CA TYR A 28 -28.19 24.47 -1.26
C TYR A 28 -29.47 24.04 -1.97
N ALA A 29 -29.84 24.70 -3.06
CA ALA A 29 -31.03 24.38 -3.83
C ALA A 29 -30.89 23.11 -4.69
N GLN A 30 -29.65 22.65 -4.89
CA GLN A 30 -29.31 21.48 -5.71
C GLN A 30 -28.79 20.31 -4.87
N GLY A 31 -28.75 20.46 -3.54
CA GLY A 31 -28.24 19.47 -2.62
C GLY A 31 -29.30 18.79 -1.79
N VAL A 32 -28.91 17.73 -1.11
CA VAL A 32 -29.75 16.92 -0.23
C VAL A 32 -29.05 16.68 1.11
N LEU A 33 -29.82 16.38 2.16
CA LEU A 33 -29.27 15.99 3.47
C LEU A 33 -28.79 14.54 3.47
N GLU A 34 -29.38 13.68 2.64
CA GLU A 34 -29.04 12.26 2.59
C GLU A 34 -29.35 11.71 1.20
N LEU A 35 -28.38 10.99 0.66
CA LEU A 35 -28.45 10.32 -0.63
C LEU A 35 -27.85 8.91 -0.50
N LYS A 36 -28.64 8.02 0.13
CA LYS A 36 -28.25 6.65 0.44
C LYS A 36 -28.69 5.71 -0.67
N ASN A 37 -27.79 4.91 -1.22
CA ASN A 37 -28.05 3.94 -2.29
C ASN A 37 -28.75 4.57 -3.51
N LEU A 38 -28.37 5.79 -3.82
CA LEU A 38 -28.84 6.58 -4.95
C LEU A 38 -27.65 7.22 -5.65
N THR A 39 -27.64 7.16 -6.98
CA THR A 39 -26.56 7.74 -7.79
C THR A 39 -27.06 9.03 -8.43
N PRO A 40 -26.41 10.18 -8.26
CA PRO A 40 -26.73 11.40 -8.95
C PRO A 40 -26.20 11.35 -10.38
N TYR A 41 -27.08 11.71 -11.34
CA TYR A 41 -26.68 11.90 -12.73
C TYR A 41 -26.09 13.29 -12.97
N ARG A 42 -25.22 13.40 -13.97
CA ARG A 42 -24.65 14.68 -14.43
C ARG A 42 -25.71 15.68 -14.86
N SER A 43 -26.87 15.19 -15.34
CA SER A 43 -28.02 16.01 -15.70
C SER A 43 -28.85 16.54 -14.53
N GLY A 44 -28.49 16.17 -13.29
CA GLY A 44 -29.16 16.61 -12.06
C GLY A 44 -30.23 15.66 -11.53
N GLY A 45 -30.60 14.61 -12.27
CA GLY A 45 -31.49 13.54 -11.78
C GLY A 45 -30.80 12.63 -10.76
N VAL A 46 -31.58 11.80 -10.08
CA VAL A 46 -31.10 10.77 -9.16
C VAL A 46 -31.79 9.45 -9.48
N VAL A 47 -31.02 8.37 -9.50
CA VAL A 47 -31.53 7.02 -9.74
C VAL A 47 -31.16 6.09 -8.58
N LYS A 48 -32.01 5.12 -8.29
CA LYS A 48 -31.68 4.04 -7.36
C LYS A 48 -30.49 3.26 -7.93
N ARG A 49 -29.44 3.03 -7.11
CA ARG A 49 -28.31 2.23 -7.57
C ARG A 49 -28.74 0.83 -7.99
N VAL A 50 -28.08 0.27 -8.94
CA VAL A 50 -28.20 -1.16 -9.25
C VAL A 50 -27.52 -1.97 -8.15
N GLY A 51 -27.97 -3.19 -7.90
CA GLY A 51 -27.39 -4.08 -6.90
C GLY A 51 -26.06 -4.67 -7.35
N THR A 52 -25.52 -5.54 -6.53
CA THR A 52 -24.31 -6.30 -6.85
C THR A 52 -24.65 -7.70 -7.33
N ARG A 53 -23.81 -8.23 -8.22
CA ARG A 53 -23.89 -9.60 -8.74
C ARG A 53 -22.84 -10.46 -8.06
N TYR A 54 -23.24 -11.54 -7.41
CA TYR A 54 -22.31 -12.53 -6.89
C TYR A 54 -21.55 -13.18 -8.05
N LYS A 55 -20.25 -13.31 -7.91
CA LYS A 55 -19.39 -13.90 -8.93
C LYS A 55 -18.58 -15.08 -8.42
N ASN A 56 -17.95 -14.94 -7.25
CA ASN A 56 -17.16 -16.01 -6.66
C ASN A 56 -16.99 -15.78 -5.15
N SER A 57 -16.53 -16.81 -4.45
CA SER A 57 -16.05 -16.69 -3.07
C SER A 57 -14.56 -16.41 -3.06
N ILE A 58 -14.12 -15.51 -2.19
CA ILE A 58 -12.71 -15.27 -1.91
C ILE A 58 -12.38 -16.01 -0.61
N SER A 59 -11.32 -16.82 -0.61
CA SER A 59 -10.91 -17.57 0.58
C SER A 59 -10.61 -16.63 1.74
N LEU A 60 -11.14 -16.94 2.92
CA LEU A 60 -10.80 -16.26 4.19
C LEU A 60 -9.56 -16.89 4.79
N SER A 61 -8.65 -16.07 5.29
CA SER A 61 -7.59 -16.48 6.21
C SER A 61 -8.13 -16.50 7.64
N VAL A 62 -7.55 -17.32 8.50
CA VAL A 62 -7.99 -17.48 9.91
C VAL A 62 -7.64 -16.23 10.75
N ASP A 63 -6.66 -15.44 10.32
CA ASP A 63 -6.04 -14.37 11.13
C ASP A 63 -6.11 -12.97 10.49
N ASP A 64 -6.61 -12.81 9.25
CA ASP A 64 -6.63 -11.53 8.57
C ASP A 64 -7.93 -11.35 7.76
N ASP A 65 -8.69 -10.33 8.13
CA ASP A 65 -9.99 -10.02 7.54
C ASP A 65 -9.90 -9.14 6.28
N ASP A 66 -8.75 -8.55 6.01
CA ASP A 66 -8.59 -7.58 4.93
C ASP A 66 -8.29 -8.24 3.59
N ARG A 67 -8.93 -7.72 2.53
CA ARG A 67 -8.78 -8.15 1.14
C ARG A 67 -8.54 -6.95 0.26
N GLY A 68 -7.36 -6.86 -0.34
CA GLY A 68 -7.08 -5.85 -1.36
C GLY A 68 -7.55 -6.32 -2.74
N LEU A 69 -8.19 -5.44 -3.50
CA LEU A 69 -8.46 -5.66 -4.92
C LEU A 69 -7.60 -4.73 -5.78
N PHE A 70 -7.12 -5.23 -6.90
CA PHE A 70 -6.41 -4.42 -7.90
C PHE A 70 -6.83 -4.79 -9.33
N PRO A 71 -6.79 -3.83 -10.27
CA PRO A 71 -7.07 -4.10 -11.67
C PRO A 71 -5.79 -4.55 -12.36
N PHE A 72 -5.86 -5.54 -13.24
CA PHE A 72 -4.81 -5.81 -14.21
C PHE A 72 -5.37 -5.62 -15.62
N ILE A 73 -5.03 -4.50 -16.25
CA ILE A 73 -5.59 -4.10 -17.54
C ILE A 73 -4.52 -4.22 -18.62
N PHE A 74 -4.52 -5.32 -19.36
CA PHE A 74 -3.64 -5.48 -20.52
C PHE A 74 -4.14 -4.64 -21.70
N SER A 75 -5.44 -4.69 -21.93
CA SER A 75 -6.14 -3.86 -22.92
C SER A 75 -7.59 -3.63 -22.47
N ARG A 76 -8.34 -2.78 -23.18
CA ARG A 76 -9.78 -2.61 -22.85
C ARG A 76 -10.61 -3.88 -23.09
N LEU A 77 -10.13 -4.82 -23.91
CA LEU A 77 -10.79 -6.09 -24.22
C LEU A 77 -10.23 -7.29 -23.43
N GLU A 78 -9.15 -7.08 -22.70
CA GLU A 78 -8.53 -8.11 -21.87
C GLU A 78 -8.08 -7.49 -20.55
N SER A 79 -8.87 -7.71 -19.53
CA SER A 79 -8.64 -7.22 -18.18
C SER A 79 -8.95 -8.30 -17.15
N TYR A 80 -8.37 -8.17 -15.97
CA TYR A 80 -8.46 -9.14 -14.88
C TYR A 80 -8.61 -8.41 -13.55
N ILE A 81 -9.17 -9.10 -12.57
CA ILE A 81 -9.27 -8.66 -11.19
C ILE A 81 -8.30 -9.49 -10.36
N GLY A 82 -7.40 -8.85 -9.65
CA GLY A 82 -6.55 -9.50 -8.66
C GLY A 82 -7.10 -9.29 -7.26
N ALA A 83 -7.19 -10.36 -6.47
CA ALA A 83 -7.45 -10.29 -5.05
C ALA A 83 -6.19 -10.67 -4.28
N ILE A 84 -5.72 -9.76 -3.41
CA ILE A 84 -4.59 -9.99 -2.51
C ILE A 84 -5.13 -10.29 -1.12
N TYR A 85 -4.62 -11.33 -0.48
CA TYR A 85 -4.94 -11.66 0.90
C TYR A 85 -3.81 -12.48 1.55
N MET A 86 -3.78 -12.47 2.87
CA MET A 86 -2.86 -13.30 3.64
C MET A 86 -3.45 -14.67 3.89
N SER A 87 -2.62 -15.71 3.82
CA SER A 87 -2.99 -17.09 4.19
C SER A 87 -1.89 -17.68 5.07
N GLY A 88 -2.04 -17.53 6.37
CA GLY A 88 -0.98 -17.84 7.33
C GLY A 88 0.21 -16.89 7.12
N THR A 89 1.40 -17.45 6.86
CA THR A 89 2.63 -16.67 6.60
C THR A 89 2.82 -16.31 5.12
N ASP A 90 1.91 -16.70 4.23
CA ASP A 90 2.05 -16.52 2.79
C ASP A 90 1.13 -15.42 2.27
N LEU A 91 1.65 -14.60 1.36
CA LEU A 91 0.85 -13.68 0.57
C LEU A 91 0.28 -14.42 -0.64
N VAL A 92 -1.04 -14.47 -0.74
CA VAL A 92 -1.75 -15.14 -1.84
C VAL A 92 -2.41 -14.09 -2.73
N ILE A 93 -2.27 -14.28 -4.04
CA ILE A 93 -2.90 -13.45 -5.05
C ILE A 93 -3.70 -14.35 -5.98
N THR A 94 -5.02 -14.13 -6.00
CA THR A 94 -5.92 -14.84 -6.91
C THR A 94 -6.31 -13.91 -8.04
N MET A 95 -6.07 -14.33 -9.28
CA MET A 95 -6.46 -13.61 -10.49
C MET A 95 -7.79 -14.18 -11.01
N TYR A 96 -8.73 -13.28 -11.29
CA TYR A 96 -10.04 -13.59 -11.86
C TYR A 96 -10.18 -12.90 -13.22
N ASP A 97 -10.94 -13.52 -14.12
CA ASP A 97 -11.39 -12.85 -15.34
C ASP A 97 -12.60 -11.94 -15.08
N THR A 98 -13.10 -11.26 -16.12
CA THR A 98 -14.25 -10.35 -16.06
C THR A 98 -15.60 -11.03 -15.79
N ASP A 99 -15.63 -12.38 -15.80
CA ASP A 99 -16.77 -13.17 -15.37
C ASP A 99 -16.67 -13.64 -13.91
N GLY A 100 -15.54 -13.37 -13.27
CA GLY A 100 -15.24 -13.76 -11.89
C GLY A 100 -14.75 -15.20 -11.75
N VAL A 101 -14.30 -15.81 -12.86
CA VAL A 101 -13.72 -17.16 -12.84
C VAL A 101 -12.24 -17.06 -12.45
N VAL A 102 -11.81 -17.95 -11.53
CA VAL A 102 -10.39 -18.02 -11.14
C VAL A 102 -9.55 -18.49 -12.32
N VAL A 103 -8.61 -17.66 -12.76
CA VAL A 103 -7.66 -18.00 -13.84
C VAL A 103 -6.30 -18.43 -13.30
N LYS A 104 -5.87 -17.86 -12.18
CA LYS A 104 -4.57 -18.21 -11.58
C LYS A 104 -4.55 -17.90 -10.08
N VAL A 105 -3.91 -18.78 -9.31
CA VAL A 105 -3.51 -18.50 -7.92
C VAL A 105 -2.00 -18.41 -7.87
N LEU A 106 -1.50 -17.31 -7.34
CA LEU A 106 -0.08 -17.02 -7.17
C LEU A 106 0.21 -16.94 -5.67
N GLN A 107 1.31 -17.50 -5.25
CA GLN A 107 1.73 -17.50 -3.85
C GLN A 107 3.12 -16.92 -3.74
N VAL A 108 3.30 -15.99 -2.82
CA VAL A 108 4.61 -15.42 -2.48
C VAL A 108 5.02 -15.99 -1.17
N SER A 109 5.96 -16.93 -1.20
CA SER A 109 6.60 -17.48 -0.01
C SER A 109 8.02 -16.96 0.04
N TYR A 110 8.32 -16.11 1.02
CA TYR A 110 9.68 -15.67 1.27
C TYR A 110 10.23 -16.43 2.48
N SER A 111 11.30 -17.18 2.28
CA SER A 111 12.02 -17.79 3.38
C SER A 111 12.56 -16.71 4.33
N GLY A 112 12.00 -16.62 5.52
CA GLY A 112 12.45 -15.72 6.58
C GLY A 112 11.77 -14.36 6.65
N GLN A 113 10.67 -14.13 5.90
CA GLN A 113 9.81 -12.96 6.11
C GLN A 113 8.48 -13.37 6.74
N ASP A 114 8.06 -12.62 7.74
CA ASP A 114 6.76 -12.76 8.38
C ASP A 114 5.82 -11.68 7.81
N TYR A 115 4.77 -12.13 7.13
CA TYR A 115 3.75 -11.24 6.54
C TYR A 115 2.56 -11.03 7.49
N THR A 116 2.58 -11.60 8.69
CA THR A 116 1.49 -11.41 9.65
C THR A 116 1.29 -9.93 9.97
N GLY A 117 0.04 -9.49 9.91
CA GLY A 117 -0.35 -8.11 10.19
C GLY A 117 0.00 -7.10 9.08
N LEU A 118 0.26 -7.54 7.84
CA LEU A 118 0.26 -6.65 6.68
C LEU A 118 -1.19 -6.39 6.25
N ASP A 119 -1.52 -5.12 6.13
CA ASP A 119 -2.81 -4.68 5.61
C ASP A 119 -2.89 -4.88 4.08
N ALA A 120 -3.79 -5.76 3.62
CA ALA A 120 -3.97 -6.00 2.19
C ALA A 120 -4.43 -4.77 1.40
N SER A 121 -4.99 -3.76 2.05
CA SER A 121 -5.32 -2.46 1.43
C SER A 121 -4.10 -1.55 1.25
N GLY A 122 -2.99 -1.86 1.91
CA GLY A 122 -1.75 -1.08 1.90
C GLY A 122 -0.89 -1.20 0.65
N PHE A 123 -1.29 -2.00 -0.34
CA PHE A 123 -0.54 -2.14 -1.58
C PHE A 123 -0.73 -0.95 -2.52
N ASN A 124 0.39 -0.35 -2.93
CA ASN A 124 0.46 0.59 -4.04
C ASN A 124 1.05 -0.14 -5.26
N TYR A 125 0.51 0.14 -6.43
CA TYR A 125 0.92 -0.54 -7.66
C TYR A 125 0.93 0.38 -8.87
N VAL A 126 1.71 0.00 -9.87
CA VAL A 126 1.71 0.63 -11.19
C VAL A 126 1.91 -0.43 -12.27
N GLN A 127 1.21 -0.30 -13.39
CA GLN A 127 1.29 -1.24 -14.50
C GLN A 127 1.97 -0.63 -15.70
N SER A 128 2.79 -1.44 -16.39
CA SER A 128 3.35 -1.14 -17.71
C SER A 128 3.19 -2.37 -18.62
N GLY A 129 2.23 -2.32 -19.53
CA GLY A 129 1.92 -3.43 -20.42
C GLY A 129 1.59 -4.71 -19.66
N ASP A 130 2.38 -5.76 -19.87
CA ASP A 130 2.22 -7.08 -19.26
C ASP A 130 2.77 -7.20 -17.82
N VAL A 131 3.32 -6.14 -17.25
CA VAL A 131 3.96 -6.18 -15.92
C VAL A 131 3.35 -5.17 -14.99
N MET A 132 2.96 -5.63 -13.79
CA MET A 132 2.53 -4.80 -12.69
C MET A 132 3.54 -4.87 -11.55
N TYR A 133 3.86 -3.71 -11.00
CA TYR A 133 4.86 -3.50 -9.96
C TYR A 133 4.16 -3.14 -8.66
N PHE A 134 4.51 -3.82 -7.56
CA PHE A 134 3.88 -3.64 -6.25
C PHE A 134 4.89 -3.18 -5.21
N VAL A 135 4.44 -2.25 -4.37
CA VAL A 135 5.09 -1.83 -3.12
C VAL A 135 4.05 -1.80 -2.01
N HIS A 136 4.49 -1.85 -0.75
CA HIS A 136 3.58 -1.85 0.40
C HIS A 136 3.84 -0.66 1.33
N ASN A 137 2.79 -0.08 1.89
CA ASN A 137 2.86 1.13 2.74
C ASN A 137 3.61 0.93 4.08
N SER A 138 3.78 -0.32 4.54
CA SER A 138 4.54 -0.62 5.76
C SER A 138 6.06 -0.48 5.62
N SER A 139 6.60 -0.37 4.40
CA SER A 139 8.05 -0.39 4.13
C SER A 139 8.79 -1.66 4.59
N LYS A 140 8.06 -2.73 4.91
CA LYS A 140 8.63 -4.02 5.37
C LYS A 140 8.71 -5.08 4.28
N LEU A 141 7.89 -4.93 3.23
CA LEU A 141 7.80 -5.90 2.14
C LEU A 141 8.69 -5.49 0.98
N GLU A 142 9.55 -6.42 0.53
CA GLU A 142 10.31 -6.24 -0.70
C GLU A 142 9.35 -6.06 -1.88
N PRO A 143 9.54 -5.05 -2.74
CA PRO A 143 8.72 -4.87 -3.94
C PRO A 143 8.76 -6.08 -4.85
N PHE A 144 7.61 -6.48 -5.38
CA PHE A 144 7.48 -7.62 -6.29
C PHE A 144 6.75 -7.25 -7.57
N THR A 145 6.74 -8.17 -8.54
CA THR A 145 6.05 -7.95 -9.81
C THR A 145 5.17 -9.13 -10.18
N ILE A 146 4.04 -8.83 -10.83
CA ILE A 146 3.19 -9.82 -11.50
C ILE A 146 3.32 -9.58 -12.99
N SER A 147 3.65 -10.62 -13.74
CA SER A 147 3.76 -10.57 -15.19
C SER A 147 2.75 -11.51 -15.84
N ARG A 148 1.97 -10.97 -16.79
CA ARG A 148 1.15 -11.76 -17.69
C ARG A 148 2.09 -12.37 -18.76
N VAL A 149 2.05 -13.67 -18.91
CA VAL A 149 2.85 -14.41 -19.90
C VAL A 149 2.02 -14.93 -21.07
N GLY A 150 0.71 -14.81 -20.96
CA GLY A 150 -0.27 -15.19 -21.97
C GLY A 150 -1.69 -14.97 -21.44
N THR A 151 -2.70 -15.16 -22.27
CA THR A 151 -4.11 -15.09 -21.84
C THR A 151 -4.32 -16.10 -20.70
N ASN A 152 -4.87 -15.61 -19.56
CA ASN A 152 -5.12 -16.40 -18.36
C ASN A 152 -3.86 -17.05 -17.73
N ASP A 153 -2.65 -16.60 -18.06
CA ASP A 153 -1.43 -17.12 -17.45
C ASP A 153 -0.57 -15.99 -16.87
N PHE A 154 -0.27 -16.12 -15.58
CA PHE A 154 0.45 -15.13 -14.78
C PHE A 154 1.61 -15.75 -14.03
N ARG A 155 2.66 -14.97 -13.82
CA ARG A 155 3.81 -15.32 -12.99
C ARG A 155 4.10 -14.20 -12.01
N ILE A 156 4.55 -14.58 -10.83
CA ILE A 156 5.05 -13.65 -9.83
C ILE A 156 6.58 -13.71 -9.79
N ASN A 157 7.21 -12.53 -9.72
CA ASN A 157 8.62 -12.40 -9.41
C ASN A 157 8.73 -11.72 -8.05
N SER A 158 9.40 -12.37 -7.15
CA SER A 158 9.50 -11.97 -5.75
C SER A 158 10.39 -10.75 -5.50
N SER A 159 10.97 -10.14 -6.53
CA SER A 159 11.74 -8.91 -6.42
C SER A 159 11.45 -7.98 -7.60
N LEU A 160 11.25 -6.69 -7.31
CA LEU A 160 11.20 -5.63 -8.33
C LEU A 160 12.51 -5.57 -9.10
N VAL A 161 13.59 -5.75 -8.39
CA VAL A 161 14.94 -5.69 -8.93
C VAL A 161 15.29 -7.05 -9.52
N ARG A 162 15.31 -7.12 -10.83
CA ARG A 162 15.40 -8.36 -11.58
C ARG A 162 16.70 -9.12 -11.37
N ASN A 163 16.60 -10.38 -10.92
CA ASN A 163 17.72 -11.32 -10.71
C ASN A 163 17.93 -12.36 -11.83
N ASP A 164 17.28 -12.24 -12.98
CA ASP A 164 17.20 -13.32 -13.98
C ASP A 164 18.30 -13.33 -15.05
N TRP A 165 19.48 -12.81 -14.73
CA TRP A 165 20.67 -13.10 -15.54
C TRP A 165 21.41 -14.33 -14.99
N ALA A 166 20.83 -15.51 -15.18
CA ALA A 166 21.45 -16.76 -14.79
C ALA A 166 22.87 -16.88 -15.36
N GLY A 167 23.86 -16.82 -14.49
CA GLY A 167 25.24 -17.25 -14.77
C GLY A 167 26.31 -16.19 -14.99
N THR A 168 26.08 -14.90 -14.77
CA THR A 168 27.15 -13.89 -14.85
C THR A 168 27.12 -12.84 -13.74
N ALA A 169 28.28 -12.35 -13.34
CA ALA A 169 28.50 -11.38 -12.24
C ALA A 169 27.79 -10.01 -12.37
N LYS A 170 26.95 -9.81 -13.39
CA LYS A 170 26.30 -8.53 -13.69
C LYS A 170 24.91 -8.35 -13.07
N GLN A 171 24.40 -9.37 -12.36
CA GLN A 171 23.01 -9.45 -11.92
C GLN A 171 22.58 -8.61 -10.74
N ILE A 172 23.53 -8.10 -9.96
CA ILE A 172 23.27 -7.84 -8.54
C ILE A 172 23.11 -6.35 -8.25
N LEU A 173 23.50 -5.52 -9.18
CA LEU A 173 23.63 -4.09 -8.95
C LEU A 173 22.48 -3.28 -9.51
N ALA A 174 21.27 -3.88 -9.62
CA ALA A 174 20.09 -3.14 -10.03
C ALA A 174 19.43 -2.35 -8.89
N TYR A 175 19.82 -2.61 -7.64
CA TYR A 175 19.37 -1.82 -6.48
C TYR A 175 19.94 -0.41 -6.50
N PRO A 176 19.20 0.60 -5.99
CA PRO A 176 19.78 1.89 -5.70
C PRO A 176 20.74 1.77 -4.52
N PHE A 177 21.88 2.44 -4.61
CA PHE A 177 22.87 2.52 -3.54
C PHE A 177 22.93 3.93 -2.97
N LEU A 178 23.15 4.02 -1.67
CA LEU A 178 23.45 5.28 -0.99
C LEU A 178 24.82 5.79 -1.41
N ASP A 179 25.12 7.02 -1.03
CA ASP A 179 26.45 7.61 -1.25
C ASP A 179 27.55 6.75 -0.62
N VAL A 180 28.75 6.84 -1.17
CA VAL A 180 29.91 6.14 -0.62
C VAL A 180 30.18 6.60 0.80
N ASN A 181 30.48 5.66 1.70
CA ASN A 181 30.87 5.98 3.06
C ASN A 181 32.18 6.83 3.07
N PHE A 182 32.15 7.91 3.83
CA PHE A 182 33.33 8.78 4.06
C PHE A 182 33.82 8.72 5.50
N GLU A 183 33.14 7.99 6.38
CA GLU A 183 33.56 7.79 7.76
C GLU A 183 34.73 6.80 7.84
N ASP A 184 35.45 6.81 8.94
CA ASP A 184 36.59 5.90 9.16
C ASP A 184 36.12 4.49 9.58
N ILE A 185 35.09 3.95 8.90
CA ILE A 185 34.58 2.58 9.04
C ILE A 185 35.14 1.75 7.89
N TYR A 186 36.04 0.83 8.20
CA TYR A 186 36.70 -0.02 7.22
C TYR A 186 36.04 -1.41 7.22
N PHE A 187 35.71 -1.92 6.05
CA PHE A 187 35.30 -3.31 5.87
C PHE A 187 36.47 -4.14 5.33
N THR A 188 36.64 -5.33 5.93
CA THR A 188 37.66 -6.29 5.49
C THR A 188 36.96 -7.63 5.18
N PRO A 189 36.86 -8.02 3.90
CA PRO A 189 36.36 -9.34 3.52
C PRO A 189 37.39 -10.43 3.80
N SER A 190 36.94 -11.57 4.30
CA SER A 190 37.82 -12.73 4.58
C SER A 190 38.24 -13.50 3.33
N ILE A 191 37.58 -13.26 2.21
CA ILE A 191 37.80 -13.96 0.93
C ILE A 191 37.88 -13.00 -0.25
N SER A 192 38.68 -13.37 -1.23
CA SER A 192 38.93 -12.64 -2.49
C SER A 192 38.51 -13.48 -3.70
N THR A 193 37.28 -13.97 -3.76
CA THR A 193 36.89 -14.93 -4.79
C THR A 193 35.57 -14.60 -5.46
N GLY A 194 35.22 -15.35 -6.50
CA GLY A 194 34.14 -15.09 -7.44
C GLY A 194 32.72 -15.26 -6.86
N TYR A 195 31.76 -14.97 -7.70
CA TYR A 195 30.32 -15.04 -7.42
C TYR A 195 29.89 -16.34 -6.73
N GLY A 196 29.04 -16.22 -5.72
CA GLY A 196 28.44 -17.34 -5.00
C GLY A 196 29.28 -17.89 -3.83
N ASN A 197 30.54 -17.47 -3.69
CA ASN A 197 31.37 -17.91 -2.57
C ASN A 197 30.94 -17.23 -1.27
N THR A 198 30.97 -17.98 -0.19
CA THR A 198 30.61 -17.51 1.15
C THR A 198 31.87 -17.20 1.96
N GLY A 199 31.79 -16.18 2.79
CA GLY A 199 32.85 -15.74 3.67
C GLY A 199 32.32 -14.86 4.78
N THR A 200 33.20 -14.12 5.45
CA THR A 200 32.84 -13.12 6.44
C THR A 200 33.31 -11.76 6.03
N ILE A 201 32.57 -10.74 6.42
CA ILE A 201 32.95 -9.34 6.35
C ILE A 201 33.13 -8.84 7.79
N ALA A 202 34.24 -8.20 8.09
CA ALA A 202 34.51 -7.67 9.42
C ALA A 202 34.70 -6.15 9.35
N VAL A 203 34.23 -5.46 10.36
CA VAL A 203 34.58 -4.05 10.61
C VAL A 203 35.96 -4.01 11.19
N THR A 204 36.85 -3.23 10.57
CA THR A 204 38.22 -3.07 11.02
C THR A 204 38.57 -1.59 11.14
N SER A 205 39.58 -1.27 11.93
CA SER A 205 40.16 0.06 11.93
C SER A 205 41.17 0.23 10.79
N ASP A 206 41.51 1.45 10.48
CA ASP A 206 42.69 1.76 9.67
C ASP A 206 43.96 1.17 10.30
N VAL A 207 44.98 0.95 9.48
CA VAL A 207 46.26 0.40 9.91
C VAL A 207 46.85 1.27 11.02
N GLY A 208 46.66 0.86 12.27
CA GLY A 208 47.14 1.55 13.47
C GLY A 208 46.10 2.43 14.20
N GLY A 209 44.83 2.44 13.81
CA GLY A 209 43.77 3.23 14.42
C GLY A 209 43.07 2.58 15.63
N SER A 210 42.12 3.31 16.19
CA SER A 210 41.24 2.83 17.25
C SER A 210 40.47 1.59 16.84
N LEU A 211 40.14 0.73 17.80
CA LEU A 211 39.38 -0.48 17.55
C LEU A 211 37.94 -0.15 17.04
N PRO A 212 37.41 -0.93 16.10
CA PRO A 212 36.14 -0.62 15.44
C PRO A 212 34.96 -0.68 16.39
N GLU A 213 34.02 0.27 16.20
CA GLU A 213 32.65 0.12 16.76
C GLU A 213 31.88 -0.93 15.95
N PRO A 214 31.00 -1.72 16.59
CA PRO A 214 30.21 -2.71 15.90
C PRO A 214 29.20 -2.04 14.96
N PHE A 215 29.05 -2.60 13.76
CA PHE A 215 28.22 -2.02 12.67
C PHE A 215 27.03 -2.88 12.29
N PHE A 216 27.20 -4.22 12.17
CA PHE A 216 26.18 -5.08 11.60
C PHE A 216 25.06 -5.35 12.61
N GLU A 217 23.83 -4.99 12.27
CA GLU A 217 22.61 -5.32 13.01
C GLU A 217 21.95 -6.55 12.40
N PRO A 218 21.11 -7.31 13.14
CA PRO A 218 20.34 -8.44 12.59
C PRO A 218 19.52 -8.07 11.34
N SER A 219 18.99 -6.84 11.29
CA SER A 219 18.26 -6.29 10.16
C SER A 219 19.04 -6.16 8.86
N HIS A 220 20.39 -6.20 8.92
CA HIS A 220 21.24 -6.19 7.71
C HIS A 220 21.22 -7.52 6.94
N VAL A 221 20.65 -8.59 7.51
CA VAL A 221 20.50 -9.85 6.76
C VAL A 221 19.67 -9.61 5.50
N GLY A 222 20.22 -9.96 4.36
CA GLY A 222 19.64 -9.67 3.04
C GLY A 222 20.16 -8.39 2.38
N SER A 223 20.75 -7.47 3.13
CA SER A 223 21.28 -6.22 2.58
C SER A 223 22.45 -6.44 1.64
N TYR A 224 22.51 -5.62 0.59
CA TYR A 224 23.59 -5.60 -0.39
C TYR A 224 24.54 -4.44 -0.09
N PHE A 225 25.84 -4.70 -0.25
CA PHE A 225 26.88 -3.71 -0.13
C PHE A 225 27.75 -3.71 -1.37
N ARG A 226 28.03 -2.52 -1.88
CA ARG A 226 29.07 -2.29 -2.89
C ARG A 226 30.35 -1.94 -2.18
N PHE A 227 31.46 -2.50 -2.64
CA PHE A 227 32.74 -2.40 -1.99
C PHE A 227 33.83 -2.06 -3.02
N ASN A 228 34.63 -1.01 -2.76
CA ASN A 228 35.72 -0.61 -3.61
C ASN A 228 37.04 -0.67 -2.86
N ASN A 229 37.95 -1.46 -3.36
CA ASN A 229 39.33 -1.49 -2.86
C ASN A 229 40.25 -0.81 -3.86
N ASN A 230 40.42 0.50 -3.72
CA ASN A 230 41.24 1.33 -4.63
C ASN A 230 42.70 0.88 -4.71
N ALA A 231 43.27 0.36 -3.62
CA ALA A 231 44.68 -0.11 -3.62
C ALA A 231 44.87 -1.31 -4.56
N LEU A 232 43.79 -2.00 -4.93
CA LEU A 232 43.81 -3.21 -5.71
C LEU A 232 42.97 -3.09 -7.01
N ASN A 233 42.54 -1.89 -7.37
CA ASN A 233 41.70 -1.62 -8.55
C ASN A 233 40.48 -2.58 -8.69
N SER A 234 39.87 -2.93 -7.58
CA SER A 234 38.74 -3.88 -7.60
C SER A 234 37.49 -3.26 -6.99
N THR A 235 36.40 -3.35 -7.76
CA THR A 235 35.05 -3.02 -7.29
C THR A 235 34.29 -4.31 -7.19
N GLY A 236 33.81 -4.65 -6.00
CA GLY A 236 33.03 -5.84 -5.73
C GLY A 236 31.69 -5.53 -5.10
N ALA A 237 30.91 -6.57 -4.84
CA ALA A 237 29.69 -6.48 -4.07
C ALA A 237 29.47 -7.77 -3.28
N PHE A 238 28.83 -7.64 -2.12
CA PHE A 238 28.43 -8.76 -1.30
C PHE A 238 27.03 -8.56 -0.75
N ARG A 239 26.40 -9.67 -0.37
CA ARG A 239 25.14 -9.72 0.36
C ARG A 239 25.41 -10.27 1.74
N VAL A 240 24.89 -9.62 2.78
CA VAL A 240 24.90 -10.16 4.15
C VAL A 240 23.94 -11.34 4.21
N THR A 241 24.40 -12.50 4.67
CA THR A 241 23.60 -13.73 4.76
C THR A 241 23.27 -14.13 6.19
N ALA A 242 24.11 -13.74 7.14
CA ALA A 242 23.84 -13.87 8.56
C ALA A 242 24.66 -12.84 9.35
N VAL A 243 24.11 -12.32 10.41
CA VAL A 243 24.83 -11.64 11.47
C VAL A 243 24.99 -12.68 12.59
N PRO A 244 26.17 -12.81 13.23
CA PRO A 244 26.40 -13.84 14.22
C PRO A 244 25.34 -13.80 15.31
N ASP A 245 24.65 -14.90 15.45
CA ASP A 245 23.67 -15.26 16.47
C ASP A 245 22.77 -14.11 16.97
N ASP A 246 21.68 -13.88 16.24
CA ASP A 246 20.56 -13.01 16.65
C ASP A 246 19.61 -13.71 17.63
N VAL A 247 19.90 -14.94 18.03
CA VAL A 247 19.09 -15.67 19.00
C VAL A 247 19.35 -15.10 20.40
N ASN A 248 18.30 -14.54 20.97
CA ASN A 248 18.29 -14.15 22.36
C ASN A 248 18.54 -15.38 23.22
N GLN A 249 19.42 -15.26 24.20
CA GLN A 249 19.78 -16.38 25.06
C GLN A 249 19.51 -16.03 26.50
N ASP A 250 18.79 -16.92 27.16
CA ASP A 250 18.45 -16.81 28.57
C ASP A 250 19.57 -17.38 29.46
N PHE A 251 19.81 -16.74 30.57
CA PHE A 251 20.68 -17.22 31.63
C PHE A 251 20.14 -16.77 32.99
N ASP A 252 20.52 -17.45 34.06
CA ASP A 252 20.08 -17.10 35.42
C ASP A 252 21.22 -16.60 36.29
N SER A 253 20.90 -16.09 37.46
CA SER A 253 21.89 -15.59 38.44
C SER A 253 22.94 -16.62 38.85
N SER A 254 22.67 -17.93 38.75
CA SER A 254 23.64 -19.00 39.03
C SER A 254 24.70 -19.15 37.94
N ASN A 255 24.43 -18.61 36.76
CA ASN A 255 25.36 -18.59 35.62
C ASN A 255 26.40 -17.44 35.72
N ILE A 256 26.31 -16.59 36.73
CA ILE A 256 27.21 -15.46 36.91
C ILE A 256 28.30 -15.80 37.94
N THR A 257 29.53 -15.77 37.47
CA THR A 257 30.69 -15.96 38.35
C THR A 257 31.30 -14.61 38.72
N VAL A 258 30.86 -14.04 39.84
CA VAL A 258 31.27 -12.73 40.34
C VAL A 258 32.77 -12.57 40.49
N ALA A 259 33.48 -13.63 41.00
CA ALA A 259 34.93 -13.57 41.20
C ALA A 259 35.76 -13.31 39.91
N THR A 260 35.19 -13.59 38.76
CA THR A 260 35.86 -13.44 37.45
C THR A 260 35.11 -12.53 36.49
N ASP A 261 34.00 -11.91 36.92
CA ASP A 261 33.07 -11.10 36.11
C ASP A 261 32.58 -11.85 34.84
N THR A 262 32.36 -13.18 34.98
CA THR A 262 32.03 -14.02 33.83
C THR A 262 30.58 -14.45 33.88
N ILE A 263 29.91 -14.36 32.73
CA ILE A 263 28.56 -14.83 32.49
C ILE A 263 28.65 -16.09 31.61
N PHE A 264 28.08 -17.18 32.10
CA PHE A 264 27.91 -18.40 31.33
C PHE A 264 26.55 -18.35 30.63
N VAL A 265 26.54 -18.61 29.33
CA VAL A 265 25.34 -18.73 28.53
C VAL A 265 25.23 -20.18 28.09
N PRO A 266 24.07 -20.86 28.31
CA PRO A 266 23.97 -22.33 28.18
C PRO A 266 24.31 -22.88 26.79
N GLU A 267 24.13 -22.08 25.74
CA GLU A 267 24.42 -22.46 24.36
C GLU A 267 25.62 -21.67 23.83
N ASN A 268 26.16 -22.12 22.69
CA ASN A 268 27.20 -21.36 22.01
C ASN A 268 26.65 -19.98 21.57
N HIS A 269 27.13 -18.93 22.20
CA HIS A 269 26.61 -17.59 21.98
C HIS A 269 27.03 -16.96 20.63
N GLY A 270 27.91 -17.57 19.84
CA GLY A 270 28.35 -17.11 18.52
C GLY A 270 28.99 -15.73 18.46
N ARG A 271 29.00 -14.98 19.55
CA ARG A 271 29.39 -13.56 19.62
C ARG A 271 30.91 -13.37 19.58
N PHE A 272 31.33 -12.16 19.16
CA PHE A 272 32.74 -11.77 19.09
C PHE A 272 33.04 -10.69 20.13
N THR A 273 34.33 -10.58 20.50
CA THR A 273 34.77 -9.47 21.34
C THR A 273 34.55 -8.15 20.56
N GLY A 274 33.86 -7.22 21.19
CA GLY A 274 33.45 -5.95 20.59
C GLY A 274 31.99 -5.89 20.14
N ASP A 275 31.27 -7.03 20.07
CA ASP A 275 29.84 -7.03 19.77
C ASP A 275 29.06 -6.27 20.85
N ALA A 276 28.07 -5.48 20.44
CA ALA A 276 27.19 -4.75 21.35
C ALA A 276 25.93 -5.60 21.64
N ILE A 277 25.67 -5.80 22.92
CA ILE A 277 24.50 -6.55 23.41
C ILE A 277 23.78 -5.76 24.49
N LYS A 278 22.48 -6.03 24.67
CA LYS A 278 21.73 -5.66 25.87
C LYS A 278 21.62 -6.85 26.81
N ILE A 279 21.51 -6.54 28.08
CA ILE A 279 21.08 -7.51 29.10
C ILE A 279 19.70 -7.05 29.56
N ASN A 280 18.69 -7.85 29.29
CA ASN A 280 17.31 -7.58 29.67
C ASN A 280 16.95 -8.40 30.90
N LEU A 281 16.26 -7.80 31.86
CA LEU A 281 15.77 -8.47 33.07
C LEU A 281 14.41 -9.12 32.74
N LEU A 282 14.37 -10.44 32.79
CA LEU A 282 13.11 -11.19 32.66
C LEU A 282 12.39 -11.34 34.01
N THR A 283 13.13 -11.68 35.06
CA THR A 283 12.58 -11.79 36.43
C THR A 283 13.62 -11.44 37.48
N GLY A 284 13.22 -10.81 38.60
CA GLY A 284 14.07 -10.61 39.74
C GLY A 284 14.77 -9.26 39.82
N THR A 285 16.09 -9.19 40.02
CA THR A 285 16.91 -7.98 40.14
C THR A 285 18.21 -8.12 39.39
N MET A 286 18.64 -7.03 38.74
CA MET A 286 19.91 -6.99 38.01
C MET A 286 21.12 -7.17 38.92
N PRO A 287 22.21 -7.81 38.42
CA PRO A 287 23.51 -7.81 39.06
C PRO A 287 24.01 -6.39 39.29
N THR A 288 24.66 -6.13 40.43
CA THR A 288 25.26 -4.83 40.67
C THR A 288 26.43 -4.57 39.71
N GLY A 289 26.33 -3.45 38.98
CA GLY A 289 27.21 -3.11 37.87
C GLY A 289 26.53 -3.13 36.52
N LEU A 290 25.35 -3.77 36.41
CA LEU A 290 24.54 -3.80 35.20
C LEU A 290 23.22 -3.05 35.38
N VAL A 291 22.66 -2.58 34.28
CA VAL A 291 21.39 -1.87 34.20
C VAL A 291 20.54 -2.53 33.14
N ASP A 292 19.27 -2.80 33.46
CA ASP A 292 18.30 -3.40 32.55
C ASP A 292 18.16 -2.63 31.22
N GLY A 293 18.18 -3.35 30.11
CA GLY A 293 18.06 -2.79 28.75
C GLY A 293 19.22 -1.91 28.28
N LYS A 294 20.27 -1.74 29.07
CA LYS A 294 21.44 -0.97 28.69
C LYS A 294 22.37 -1.77 27.79
N THR A 295 22.93 -1.10 26.77
CA THR A 295 23.90 -1.70 25.86
C THR A 295 25.29 -1.86 26.53
N TYR A 296 25.85 -3.04 26.38
CA TYR A 296 27.20 -3.43 26.81
C TYR A 296 27.96 -4.06 25.65
N TYR A 297 29.27 -4.24 25.81
CA TYR A 297 30.13 -4.81 24.78
C TYR A 297 30.77 -6.10 25.26
N VAL A 298 30.72 -7.12 24.42
CA VAL A 298 31.17 -8.47 24.73
C VAL A 298 32.68 -8.54 24.78
N ILE A 299 33.21 -9.18 25.83
CA ILE A 299 34.56 -9.74 25.85
C ILE A 299 34.37 -11.26 25.79
N LYS A 300 34.67 -11.88 24.66
CA LYS A 300 34.52 -13.31 24.45
C LYS A 300 35.60 -14.04 25.25
N VAL A 301 35.21 -14.92 26.15
CA VAL A 301 36.11 -15.81 26.89
C VAL A 301 36.26 -17.14 26.13
N ASP A 302 35.11 -17.77 25.80
CA ASP A 302 35.04 -19.00 24.99
C ASP A 302 33.63 -19.06 24.27
N ALA A 303 33.22 -20.24 23.85
CA ALA A 303 31.95 -20.44 23.13
C ALA A 303 30.70 -20.19 23.99
N THR A 304 30.79 -20.37 25.31
CA THR A 304 29.68 -20.28 26.26
C THR A 304 29.89 -19.23 27.35
N ASN A 305 31.09 -18.69 27.48
CA ASN A 305 31.45 -17.71 28.48
C ASN A 305 31.81 -16.37 27.89
N LEU A 306 31.26 -15.31 28.45
CA LEU A 306 31.55 -13.93 28.08
C LEU A 306 31.69 -13.02 29.31
N LYS A 307 32.34 -11.88 29.15
CA LYS A 307 32.33 -10.76 30.08
C LYS A 307 31.78 -9.55 29.38
N LEU A 308 31.41 -8.53 30.15
CA LEU A 308 30.81 -7.29 29.63
C LEU A 308 31.75 -6.10 29.87
N ALA A 309 31.81 -5.23 28.89
CA ALA A 309 32.53 -3.95 28.97
C ALA A 309 31.58 -2.77 28.71
N ALA A 310 31.96 -1.57 29.18
CA ALA A 310 31.14 -0.37 29.03
C ALA A 310 31.27 0.29 27.63
N SER A 311 32.30 -0.08 26.85
CA SER A 311 32.48 0.39 25.47
C SER A 311 33.22 -0.67 24.64
N ALA A 312 33.15 -0.57 23.32
CA ALA A 312 33.85 -1.45 22.39
C ALA A 312 35.38 -1.38 22.62
N ALA A 313 35.91 -0.20 22.86
CA ALA A 313 37.34 0.00 23.16
C ALA A 313 37.77 -0.75 24.43
N LEU A 314 36.97 -0.70 25.50
CA LEU A 314 37.25 -1.43 26.75
C LEU A 314 37.10 -2.94 26.55
N ALA A 315 36.12 -3.39 25.76
CA ALA A 315 35.96 -4.80 25.42
C ALA A 315 37.18 -5.34 24.71
N ASN A 316 37.68 -4.63 23.73
CA ASN A 316 38.87 -4.99 22.97
C ASN A 316 40.15 -4.90 23.79
N ALA A 317 40.23 -4.02 24.80
CA ALA A 317 41.28 -3.99 25.79
C ALA A 317 41.19 -5.09 26.87
N GLY A 318 40.12 -5.91 26.87
CA GLY A 318 39.85 -6.93 27.86
C GLY A 318 39.44 -6.38 29.24
N THR A 319 39.02 -5.11 29.32
CA THR A 319 38.63 -4.44 30.57
C THR A 319 37.11 -4.67 30.82
N ALA A 320 36.80 -5.61 31.69
CA ALA A 320 35.42 -5.95 32.05
C ALA A 320 34.85 -4.99 33.11
N ILE A 321 33.52 -4.91 33.13
CA ILE A 321 32.74 -4.32 34.22
C ILE A 321 32.85 -5.26 35.44
N THR A 322 33.20 -4.69 36.59
CA THR A 322 33.24 -5.47 37.85
C THR A 322 31.84 -5.69 38.37
N LEU A 323 31.49 -6.94 38.55
CA LEU A 323 30.26 -7.41 39.18
C LEU A 323 30.50 -7.65 40.68
N THR A 324 29.71 -7.08 41.57
CA THR A 324 29.83 -7.26 43.01
C THR A 324 28.86 -8.26 43.58
N ASP A 325 27.81 -8.59 42.81
CA ASP A 325 26.86 -9.68 43.10
C ASP A 325 26.32 -10.24 41.76
N ALA A 326 25.59 -11.36 41.85
CA ALA A 326 25.00 -12.02 40.70
C ALA A 326 23.54 -11.60 40.41
N GLY A 327 23.00 -10.68 41.21
CA GLY A 327 21.56 -10.40 41.15
C GLY A 327 20.69 -11.60 41.58
N VAL A 328 19.41 -11.56 41.26
CA VAL A 328 18.47 -12.67 41.53
C VAL A 328 17.51 -12.77 40.33
N GLY A 329 17.36 -13.98 39.76
CA GLY A 329 16.36 -14.23 38.70
C GLY A 329 16.96 -14.63 37.37
N THR A 330 16.22 -14.33 36.30
CA THR A 330 16.56 -14.68 34.92
C THR A 330 16.77 -13.44 34.07
N TYR A 331 17.69 -13.56 33.16
CA TYR A 331 18.13 -12.49 32.24
C TYR A 331 18.19 -13.02 30.83
N GLU A 332 18.12 -12.11 29.85
CA GLU A 332 18.27 -12.41 28.42
C GLU A 332 19.40 -11.56 27.83
N THR A 333 20.18 -12.15 26.93
CA THR A 333 21.12 -11.42 26.08
C THR A 333 20.48 -11.15 24.72
N GLU A 334 20.43 -9.89 24.30
CA GLU A 334 19.92 -9.44 23.00
C GLU A 334 21.08 -8.83 22.20
N LEU A 335 21.34 -9.31 20.98
CA LEU A 335 22.35 -8.69 20.10
C LEU A 335 21.82 -7.37 19.55
N VAL A 336 22.59 -6.31 19.72
CA VAL A 336 22.32 -5.00 19.13
C VAL A 336 23.10 -4.83 17.84
N ARG A 337 24.42 -5.02 17.88
CA ARG A 337 25.32 -4.92 16.73
C ARG A 337 26.50 -5.85 16.84
N SER A 338 26.98 -6.37 15.70
CA SER A 338 28.20 -7.18 15.62
C SER A 338 29.30 -6.45 14.83
N ILE A 339 30.54 -6.78 15.18
CA ILE A 339 31.73 -6.35 14.41
C ILE A 339 31.92 -7.16 13.12
N SER A 340 31.17 -8.24 12.91
CA SER A 340 31.29 -9.06 11.71
C SER A 340 29.95 -9.63 11.28
N ALA A 341 29.85 -9.99 9.98
CA ALA A 341 28.72 -10.68 9.42
C ALA A 341 29.18 -11.74 8.43
N SER A 342 28.36 -12.79 8.25
CA SER A 342 28.52 -13.73 7.14
C SER A 342 28.07 -13.08 5.84
N MET A 343 28.77 -13.35 4.75
CA MET A 343 28.42 -12.77 3.44
C MET A 343 28.50 -13.80 2.32
N THR A 344 27.78 -13.53 1.27
CA THR A 344 27.97 -14.16 -0.05
C THR A 344 28.51 -13.12 -1.01
N VAL A 345 29.58 -13.47 -1.70
CA VAL A 345 30.17 -12.62 -2.75
C VAL A 345 29.25 -12.58 -3.95
N MET A 346 28.86 -11.41 -4.33
CA MET A 346 27.94 -11.18 -5.44
C MET A 346 28.68 -10.66 -6.69
N ILE A 347 29.67 -9.83 -6.53
CA ILE A 347 30.67 -9.49 -7.55
C ILE A 347 32.04 -9.74 -6.94
N ALA A 348 32.92 -10.37 -7.71
CA ALA A 348 34.28 -10.66 -7.28
C ALA A 348 34.94 -9.42 -6.66
N MET A 349 35.49 -9.57 -5.47
CA MET A 349 36.18 -8.53 -4.73
C MET A 349 37.58 -9.00 -4.33
N THR A 350 38.47 -8.09 -4.03
CA THR A 350 39.81 -8.41 -3.53
C THR A 350 39.82 -8.24 -2.02
N ALA A 351 40.38 -9.21 -1.30
CA ALA A 351 40.56 -9.10 0.15
C ALA A 351 41.45 -7.90 0.48
N GLY A 352 41.07 -7.16 1.51
CA GLY A 352 41.80 -5.97 2.00
C GLY A 352 40.83 -4.98 2.61
N ALA A 353 41.31 -4.25 3.63
CA ALA A 353 40.49 -3.23 4.29
C ALA A 353 40.21 -2.06 3.35
N SER A 354 38.96 -1.60 3.32
CA SER A 354 38.54 -0.41 2.60
C SER A 354 37.40 0.32 3.30
N LYS A 355 37.48 1.64 3.31
CA LYS A 355 36.40 2.52 3.77
C LYS A 355 35.46 2.94 2.62
N PHE A 356 35.79 2.61 1.39
CA PHE A 356 35.00 2.96 0.20
C PHE A 356 33.95 1.87 -0.07
N TRP A 357 32.85 1.93 0.65
CA TRP A 357 31.72 1.06 0.47
C TRP A 357 30.41 1.85 0.48
N SER A 358 29.37 1.31 -0.08
CA SER A 358 28.03 1.86 0.01
C SER A 358 27.00 0.75 0.21
N GLU A 359 26.00 1.04 1.02
CA GLU A 359 24.86 0.15 1.29
C GLU A 359 23.74 0.40 0.29
N ALA A 360 23.02 -0.65 -0.10
CA ALA A 360 21.81 -0.51 -0.88
C ALA A 360 20.77 0.32 -0.10
N ALA A 361 20.13 1.25 -0.80
CA ALA A 361 19.14 2.14 -0.20
C ALA A 361 17.85 1.41 0.18
N TRP A 362 17.63 0.22 -0.37
CA TRP A 362 16.47 -0.64 -0.11
C TRP A 362 16.91 -1.98 0.47
N SER A 363 16.44 -2.28 1.65
CA SER A 363 16.71 -3.52 2.36
C SER A 363 15.79 -3.64 3.57
N ASN A 364 15.81 -4.78 4.27
CA ASN A 364 15.12 -4.92 5.55
C ASN A 364 15.64 -3.93 6.61
N HIS A 365 16.93 -3.53 6.50
CA HIS A 365 17.55 -2.54 7.40
C HIS A 365 17.13 -1.11 7.05
N LYS A 366 17.15 -0.73 5.77
CA LYS A 366 16.83 0.64 5.31
C LYS A 366 15.34 0.86 5.06
N GLY A 367 14.56 -0.20 5.00
CA GLY A 367 13.18 -0.20 4.56
C GLY A 367 13.04 -0.26 3.04
N TRP A 368 11.85 -0.62 2.60
CA TRP A 368 11.47 -0.74 1.19
C TRP A 368 10.62 0.46 0.76
N PRO A 369 10.56 0.82 -0.52
CA PRO A 369 9.72 1.91 -0.99
C PRO A 369 8.24 1.63 -0.73
N THR A 370 7.50 2.67 -0.34
CA THR A 370 6.07 2.59 -0.04
C THR A 370 5.20 3.21 -1.12
N ALA A 371 5.79 4.01 -2.01
CA ALA A 371 5.12 4.65 -3.13
C ALA A 371 5.86 4.39 -4.43
N ILE A 372 5.11 4.19 -5.52
CA ILE A 372 5.64 3.86 -6.85
C ILE A 372 4.78 4.50 -7.94
N SER A 373 5.42 4.92 -9.04
CA SER A 373 4.73 5.39 -10.25
C SER A 373 5.63 5.29 -11.47
N ILE A 374 5.05 5.42 -12.67
CA ILE A 374 5.81 5.51 -13.92
C ILE A 374 5.68 6.92 -14.48
N PHE A 375 6.82 7.58 -14.69
CA PHE A 375 6.89 8.90 -15.29
C PHE A 375 8.02 8.96 -16.32
N GLN A 376 7.71 9.40 -17.53
CA GLN A 376 8.66 9.49 -18.67
C GLN A 376 9.52 8.22 -18.82
N GLN A 377 8.87 7.07 -18.93
CA GLN A 377 9.49 5.75 -19.12
C GLN A 377 10.45 5.31 -18.00
N ARG A 378 10.26 5.82 -16.79
CA ARG A 378 11.00 5.44 -15.58
C ARG A 378 10.05 5.06 -14.47
N ILE A 379 10.41 4.11 -13.65
CA ILE A 379 9.80 3.98 -12.34
C ILE A 379 10.42 5.03 -11.42
N ALA A 380 9.56 5.80 -10.76
CA ALA A 380 9.87 6.60 -9.59
C ALA A 380 9.34 5.87 -8.36
N ALA A 381 10.21 5.60 -7.38
CA ALA A 381 9.86 4.92 -6.13
C ALA A 381 10.46 5.65 -4.93
N GLY A 382 9.79 5.66 -3.79
CA GLY A 382 10.26 6.37 -2.60
C GLY A 382 9.47 6.04 -1.35
N GLY A 383 9.77 6.73 -0.25
CA GLY A 383 9.07 6.55 1.02
C GLY A 383 9.60 5.41 1.90
N SER A 384 10.83 4.92 1.67
CA SER A 384 11.44 3.91 2.54
C SER A 384 11.69 4.46 3.95
N THR A 385 11.79 3.61 4.96
CA THR A 385 11.85 4.04 6.36
C THR A 385 12.99 5.00 6.67
N GLN A 386 14.19 4.73 6.17
CA GLN A 386 15.37 5.55 6.47
C GLN A 386 15.65 6.63 5.41
N ASN A 387 15.12 6.48 4.18
CA ASN A 387 15.25 7.47 3.11
C ASN A 387 13.83 7.91 2.68
N SER A 388 13.07 8.38 3.64
CA SER A 388 11.63 8.59 3.49
C SER A 388 11.24 9.72 2.53
N ASP A 389 12.12 10.69 2.33
CA ASP A 389 11.98 11.87 1.48
C ASP A 389 12.79 11.77 0.17
N THR A 390 13.39 10.62 -0.11
CA THR A 390 14.22 10.42 -1.30
C THR A 390 13.45 9.64 -2.37
N VAL A 391 13.52 10.15 -3.60
CA VAL A 391 12.98 9.53 -4.80
C VAL A 391 14.10 8.82 -5.55
N PHE A 392 13.91 7.55 -5.84
CA PHE A 392 14.79 6.73 -6.65
C PHE A 392 14.13 6.47 -8.01
N ASN A 393 14.88 6.73 -9.08
CA ASN A 393 14.38 6.59 -10.45
C ASN A 393 15.16 5.52 -11.20
N SER A 394 14.43 4.66 -11.92
CA SER A 394 15.03 3.64 -12.78
C SER A 394 15.71 4.25 -14.01
N ILE A 395 16.50 3.45 -14.72
CA ILE A 395 16.98 3.73 -16.08
C ILE A 395 15.77 3.87 -17.02
N VAL A 396 15.85 4.72 -18.04
CA VAL A 396 14.83 4.88 -19.06
C VAL A 396 14.55 3.55 -19.76
N GLY A 397 13.28 3.14 -19.81
CA GLY A 397 12.85 1.90 -20.46
C GLY A 397 13.28 0.60 -19.76
N ASN A 398 14.04 0.68 -18.65
CA ASN A 398 14.42 -0.48 -17.84
C ASN A 398 13.94 -0.28 -16.40
N TYR A 399 12.71 -0.67 -16.14
CA TYR A 399 11.99 -0.44 -14.89
C TYR A 399 12.55 -1.20 -13.66
N ASN A 400 13.40 -2.19 -13.89
CA ASN A 400 13.97 -3.04 -12.85
C ASN A 400 15.39 -2.64 -12.47
N HIS A 401 15.92 -1.53 -12.98
CA HIS A 401 17.30 -1.13 -12.80
C HIS A 401 17.41 0.29 -12.22
N PHE A 402 17.80 0.38 -10.95
CA PHE A 402 17.89 1.63 -10.18
C PHE A 402 19.33 2.03 -9.83
N MET A 403 20.30 1.22 -10.19
CA MET A 403 21.69 1.55 -9.88
C MET A 403 22.16 2.74 -10.70
N GLN A 404 22.65 3.75 -10.02
CA GLN A 404 23.35 4.87 -10.63
C GLN A 404 24.69 4.36 -11.16
N LEU A 405 24.75 4.11 -12.46
CA LEU A 405 25.95 3.63 -13.13
C LEU A 405 26.74 4.82 -13.64
N LYS A 406 27.80 5.13 -13.01
CA LYS A 406 29.11 5.44 -13.59
C LYS A 406 30.13 5.60 -12.47
N PHE A 407 30.55 4.49 -11.91
CA PHE A 407 31.84 4.48 -11.31
C PHE A 407 32.85 4.52 -12.48
N ILE A 408 33.26 5.72 -12.91
CA ILE A 408 34.35 5.85 -13.85
C ILE A 408 35.62 5.59 -13.03
N GLN A 409 36.19 4.44 -13.23
CA GLN A 409 37.57 4.21 -12.92
C GLN A 409 38.35 5.13 -13.86
N ASP A 410 38.81 6.27 -13.37
CA ASP A 410 39.67 7.14 -14.16
C ASP A 410 40.92 6.35 -14.55
N SER A 411 41.31 6.47 -15.80
CA SER A 411 42.44 5.74 -16.34
C SER A 411 43.71 6.10 -15.52
N ALA A 412 44.59 5.14 -15.40
CA ALA A 412 45.83 5.11 -14.62
C ALA A 412 46.83 6.29 -14.83
N THR A 413 46.37 7.42 -15.33
CA THR A 413 47.19 8.60 -15.61
C THR A 413 47.07 9.72 -14.60
N ASP A 414 46.08 9.67 -13.66
CA ASP A 414 45.97 10.68 -12.60
C ASP A 414 46.38 10.12 -11.23
N ALA A 415 47.64 9.63 -11.19
CA ALA A 415 48.28 9.10 -9.98
C ALA A 415 48.65 10.19 -8.95
N THR A 416 48.16 11.43 -9.12
CA THR A 416 48.50 12.57 -8.25
C THR A 416 47.40 13.03 -7.33
N ASP A 417 46.16 12.52 -7.50
CA ASP A 417 45.11 12.78 -6.52
C ASP A 417 45.12 11.69 -5.44
N ALA A 418 45.77 12.03 -4.32
CA ALA A 418 45.87 11.17 -3.14
C ALA A 418 44.51 10.84 -2.48
N SER A 419 43.36 11.35 -3.02
CA SER A 419 42.03 11.06 -2.52
C SER A 419 41.52 9.71 -2.97
N GLY A 420 42.06 9.14 -4.08
CA GLY A 420 41.64 7.80 -4.58
C GLY A 420 40.13 7.62 -4.80
N LEU A 421 39.41 8.72 -4.85
CA LEU A 421 37.98 8.75 -5.00
C LEU A 421 37.65 8.50 -6.47
N GLY A 422 37.04 7.35 -6.77
CA GLY A 422 36.40 7.17 -8.05
C GLY A 422 35.28 8.22 -8.18
N TYR A 423 35.42 9.10 -9.14
CA TYR A 423 34.40 10.09 -9.46
C TYR A 423 33.19 9.38 -10.03
N TYR A 424 32.00 9.74 -9.55
CA TYR A 424 30.79 9.47 -10.32
C TYR A 424 30.90 10.31 -11.60
N GLY A 425 31.00 9.68 -12.76
CA GLY A 425 30.93 10.39 -14.03
C GLY A 425 29.62 11.14 -14.12
N ALA A 426 29.58 12.21 -14.90
CA ALA A 426 28.32 12.92 -15.15
C ALA A 426 27.26 11.93 -15.64
N LEU A 427 26.13 11.87 -14.93
CA LEU A 427 25.00 11.02 -15.31
C LEU A 427 24.42 11.54 -16.61
N SER A 428 24.14 10.64 -17.53
CA SER A 428 23.37 10.92 -18.74
C SER A 428 21.89 11.02 -18.37
N ASP A 429 21.09 11.70 -19.20
CA ASP A 429 19.65 11.86 -18.93
C ASP A 429 18.86 10.56 -18.97
N ASP A 430 19.43 9.47 -19.46
CA ASP A 430 18.85 8.12 -19.49
C ASP A 430 19.29 7.24 -18.30
N ASP A 431 20.30 7.64 -17.53
CA ASP A 431 20.77 6.90 -16.36
C ASP A 431 19.77 6.91 -15.20
N ALA A 432 19.85 5.91 -14.32
CA ALA A 432 19.16 5.91 -13.03
C ALA A 432 19.70 7.05 -12.14
N PHE A 433 18.83 7.64 -11.33
CA PHE A 433 19.22 8.72 -10.44
C PHE A 433 18.30 8.81 -9.22
N SER A 434 18.77 9.45 -8.17
CA SER A 434 17.98 9.77 -7.00
C SER A 434 18.06 11.26 -6.68
N TYR A 435 17.10 11.73 -5.91
CA TYR A 435 17.10 13.06 -5.32
C TYR A 435 16.26 13.09 -4.06
N THR A 436 16.67 13.93 -3.12
CA THR A 436 15.94 14.15 -1.87
C THR A 436 15.14 15.43 -1.97
N LEU A 437 13.91 15.41 -1.43
CA LEU A 437 13.06 16.58 -1.34
C LEU A 437 13.61 17.51 -0.27
N ASN A 438 14.09 18.67 -0.69
CA ASN A 438 14.73 19.63 0.22
C ASN A 438 13.67 20.42 1.02
N SER A 439 13.21 19.82 2.12
CA SER A 439 12.24 20.41 3.04
C SER A 439 12.89 20.70 4.39
N PRO A 440 12.46 21.74 5.12
CA PRO A 440 12.89 21.97 6.52
C PRO A 440 12.52 20.82 7.48
N GLN A 441 11.56 19.99 7.09
CA GLN A 441 11.10 18.83 7.84
C GLN A 441 11.21 17.60 6.95
N VAL A 442 11.67 16.48 7.51
CA VAL A 442 11.67 15.19 6.82
C VAL A 442 10.25 14.66 6.79
N ASN A 443 9.66 14.63 5.60
CA ASN A 443 8.29 14.18 5.38
C ASN A 443 8.30 12.98 4.43
N ALA A 444 7.81 11.83 4.91
CA ALA A 444 7.78 10.60 4.12
C ALA A 444 6.91 10.75 2.87
N ILE A 445 7.46 10.32 1.74
CA ILE A 445 6.72 10.23 0.46
C ILE A 445 5.60 9.21 0.61
N LYS A 446 4.40 9.58 0.19
CA LYS A 446 3.18 8.78 0.32
C LYS A 446 2.58 8.36 -1.01
N TRP A 447 2.67 9.21 -2.03
CA TRP A 447 2.13 8.91 -3.36
C TRP A 447 2.84 9.69 -4.45
N PHE A 448 2.74 9.15 -5.67
CA PHE A 448 3.16 9.81 -6.91
C PHE A 448 2.01 9.81 -7.90
N ILE A 449 1.75 10.94 -8.56
CA ILE A 449 0.81 11.01 -9.68
C ILE A 449 1.50 11.67 -10.89
N PRO A 450 1.64 10.91 -11.99
CA PRO A 450 2.21 11.41 -13.22
C PRO A 450 1.14 12.20 -14.00
N ASP A 451 1.47 13.43 -14.38
CA ASP A 451 0.68 14.27 -15.26
C ASP A 451 1.62 15.00 -16.23
N ARG A 452 1.40 16.28 -16.52
CA ARG A 452 2.36 17.13 -17.24
C ARG A 452 3.72 17.13 -16.52
N PHE A 453 3.68 17.17 -15.20
CA PHE A 453 4.80 17.05 -14.28
C PHE A 453 4.53 15.91 -13.28
N LEU A 454 5.57 15.43 -12.64
CA LEU A 454 5.40 14.44 -11.57
C LEU A 454 4.99 15.15 -10.28
N GLN A 455 3.78 14.86 -9.81
CA GLN A 455 3.30 15.30 -8.51
C GLN A 455 3.71 14.27 -7.45
N ILE A 456 4.18 14.75 -6.32
CA ILE A 456 4.65 13.93 -5.18
C ILE A 456 3.94 14.44 -3.93
N GLY A 457 3.17 13.56 -3.28
CA GLY A 457 2.62 13.84 -1.97
C GLY A 457 3.49 13.24 -0.88
N THR A 458 3.78 14.06 0.11
CA THR A 458 4.47 13.64 1.35
C THR A 458 3.52 13.76 2.53
N SER A 459 3.91 13.26 3.68
CA SER A 459 3.09 13.38 4.91
C SER A 459 2.81 14.82 5.33
N GLY A 460 3.55 15.81 4.85
CA GLY A 460 3.40 17.20 5.27
C GLY A 460 3.39 18.23 4.14
N ALA A 461 3.51 17.83 2.88
CA ALA A 461 3.55 18.75 1.75
C ALA A 461 3.29 18.07 0.41
N GLU A 462 2.89 18.85 -0.59
CA GLU A 462 2.83 18.44 -1.99
C GLU A 462 3.96 19.10 -2.76
N TRP A 463 4.60 18.29 -3.60
CA TRP A 463 5.71 18.71 -4.46
C TRP A 463 5.39 18.44 -5.92
N VAL A 464 6.00 19.24 -6.78
CA VAL A 464 5.96 19.05 -8.22
C VAL A 464 7.37 19.02 -8.75
N VAL A 465 7.67 18.01 -9.55
CA VAL A 465 8.93 17.91 -10.27
C VAL A 465 8.68 18.32 -11.70
N SER A 466 9.02 19.55 -12.03
CA SER A 466 9.01 20.02 -13.41
C SER A 466 10.30 19.64 -14.13
N THR A 467 10.23 19.62 -15.46
CA THR A 467 11.37 19.27 -16.31
C THR A 467 11.89 20.51 -17.02
N VAL A 468 13.21 20.57 -17.21
CA VAL A 468 13.83 21.55 -18.09
C VAL A 468 13.88 20.95 -19.49
N ASP A 469 13.45 21.69 -20.50
CA ASP A 469 13.38 21.25 -21.91
C ASP A 469 12.56 19.95 -22.15
N GLY A 470 11.64 19.64 -21.23
CA GLY A 470 10.73 18.49 -21.34
C GLY A 470 11.35 17.14 -20.99
N VAL A 471 12.59 17.09 -20.58
CA VAL A 471 13.31 15.85 -20.21
C VAL A 471 13.36 15.70 -18.69
N TYR A 472 12.96 14.53 -18.17
CA TYR A 472 13.11 14.17 -16.77
C TYR A 472 14.37 13.33 -16.56
N GLY A 473 15.37 13.93 -15.97
CA GLY A 473 16.67 13.30 -15.79
C GLY A 473 17.46 13.89 -14.62
N PRO A 474 18.67 13.36 -14.35
CA PRO A 474 19.48 13.78 -13.23
C PRO A 474 19.81 15.28 -13.25
N ASN A 475 20.01 15.87 -14.45
CA ASN A 475 20.42 17.25 -14.61
C ASN A 475 19.26 18.21 -14.95
N ASN A 476 18.09 17.68 -15.29
CA ASN A 476 16.98 18.43 -15.91
C ASN A 476 15.71 18.43 -15.06
N LYS A 477 15.81 18.46 -13.73
CA LYS A 477 14.67 18.49 -12.79
C LYS A 477 14.66 19.77 -11.97
N LEU A 478 13.48 20.31 -11.76
CA LEU A 478 13.22 21.43 -10.85
C LEU A 478 12.18 20.99 -9.82
N LEU A 479 12.54 21.04 -8.55
CA LEU A 479 11.67 20.68 -7.43
C LEU A 479 10.97 21.91 -6.89
N LEU A 480 9.63 21.89 -6.84
CA LEU A 480 8.82 22.99 -6.34
C LEU A 480 7.82 22.46 -5.32
N GLN A 481 7.83 23.00 -4.11
CA GLN A 481 6.78 22.76 -3.13
C GLN A 481 5.55 23.58 -3.54
N GLN A 482 4.37 22.93 -3.61
CA GLN A 482 3.12 23.56 -4.06
C GLN A 482 2.13 23.78 -2.92
N GLY A 483 2.08 22.89 -1.95
CA GLY A 483 1.13 22.92 -0.85
C GLY A 483 1.72 22.41 0.46
N SER A 484 0.90 22.43 1.50
CA SER A 484 1.26 22.00 2.85
C SER A 484 0.15 21.18 3.53
N ASP A 485 -0.81 20.64 2.77
CA ASP A 485 -1.89 19.81 3.30
C ASP A 485 -1.42 18.37 3.61
N GLY A 486 -0.37 17.92 2.93
CA GLY A 486 0.16 16.57 3.05
C GLY A 486 -0.78 15.49 2.50
N GLY A 487 -0.33 14.25 2.46
CA GLY A 487 -1.08 13.12 1.93
C GLY A 487 -1.09 11.90 2.84
N ALA A 488 -2.23 11.20 2.92
CA ALA A 488 -2.41 9.98 3.70
C ALA A 488 -1.97 8.70 2.95
N GLY A 489 -1.49 8.80 1.70
CA GLY A 489 -1.11 7.65 0.88
C GLY A 489 -2.19 7.22 -0.12
N VAL A 490 -3.38 7.80 -0.06
CA VAL A 490 -4.49 7.52 -0.98
C VAL A 490 -4.58 8.63 -2.02
N ALA A 491 -4.36 8.28 -3.29
CA ALA A 491 -4.43 9.24 -4.38
C ALA A 491 -4.83 8.56 -5.70
N ALA A 492 -5.54 9.29 -6.57
CA ALA A 492 -5.98 8.82 -7.87
C ALA A 492 -5.84 9.91 -8.93
N LYS A 493 -5.52 9.53 -10.16
CA LYS A 493 -5.58 10.42 -11.31
C LYS A 493 -6.99 10.45 -11.87
N VAL A 494 -7.59 11.62 -11.91
CA VAL A 494 -8.94 11.87 -12.44
C VAL A 494 -8.84 12.91 -13.56
N GLY A 495 -8.89 12.44 -14.80
CA GLY A 495 -8.67 13.30 -15.96
C GLY A 495 -7.30 13.97 -15.94
N LYS A 496 -7.27 15.31 -15.80
CA LYS A 496 -6.05 16.13 -15.70
C LYS A 496 -5.72 16.53 -14.25
N SER A 497 -6.43 16.01 -13.27
CA SER A 497 -6.26 16.38 -11.87
C SER A 497 -5.73 15.18 -11.06
N ALA A 498 -4.88 15.46 -10.11
CA ALA A 498 -4.57 14.54 -9.03
C ALA A 498 -5.60 14.75 -7.92
N ILE A 499 -6.34 13.70 -7.55
CA ILE A 499 -7.19 13.72 -6.38
C ILE A 499 -6.50 12.90 -5.30
N TYR A 500 -6.34 13.49 -4.12
CA TYR A 500 -5.63 12.86 -3.01
C TYR A 500 -6.32 13.15 -1.67
N VAL A 501 -6.05 12.30 -0.71
CA VAL A 501 -6.56 12.43 0.65
C VAL A 501 -5.51 13.16 1.49
N SER A 502 -5.94 14.16 2.27
CA SER A 502 -5.08 14.92 3.17
C SER A 502 -4.41 14.03 4.22
N SER A 503 -3.34 14.51 4.83
CA SER A 503 -2.54 13.75 5.82
C SER A 503 -3.35 13.26 7.03
N ASP A 504 -4.45 13.92 7.37
CA ASP A 504 -5.38 13.50 8.42
C ASP A 504 -6.38 12.41 7.98
N GLY A 505 -6.32 11.98 6.71
CA GLY A 505 -7.20 10.94 6.14
C GLY A 505 -8.66 11.37 5.93
N LYS A 506 -8.99 12.66 6.04
CA LYS A 506 -10.37 13.13 6.17
C LYS A 506 -10.88 14.02 5.05
N ARG A 507 -10.00 14.79 4.42
CA ARG A 507 -10.35 15.70 3.33
C ARG A 507 -9.93 15.12 1.99
N VAL A 508 -10.72 15.37 0.97
CA VAL A 508 -10.41 15.01 -0.41
C VAL A 508 -10.07 16.27 -1.17
N LEU A 509 -8.84 16.34 -1.64
CA LEU A 509 -8.26 17.48 -2.32
C LEU A 509 -8.03 17.16 -3.79
N SER A 510 -8.23 18.15 -4.66
CA SER A 510 -7.93 18.05 -6.09
C SER A 510 -6.83 19.02 -6.44
N SER A 511 -5.74 18.55 -7.04
CA SER A 511 -4.64 19.37 -7.55
C SER A 511 -4.64 19.34 -9.07
N SER A 512 -4.77 20.48 -9.72
CA SER A 512 -4.77 20.62 -11.17
C SER A 512 -3.87 21.75 -11.64
N TYR A 513 -3.22 21.56 -12.79
CA TYR A 513 -2.36 22.59 -13.36
C TYR A 513 -3.21 23.74 -13.92
N SER A 514 -2.86 24.96 -13.54
CA SER A 514 -3.46 26.19 -14.06
C SER A 514 -2.44 26.91 -14.98
N ASP A 515 -2.77 27.07 -16.25
CA ASP A 515 -1.92 27.78 -17.20
C ASP A 515 -1.81 29.27 -16.84
N ASP A 516 -2.84 29.85 -16.23
CA ASP A 516 -2.85 31.27 -15.82
C ASP A 516 -1.84 31.57 -14.69
N SER A 517 -1.73 30.66 -13.73
CA SER A 517 -0.78 30.80 -12.61
C SER A 517 0.57 30.15 -12.88
N GLY A 518 0.68 29.29 -13.92
CA GLY A 518 1.87 28.50 -14.20
C GLY A 518 2.19 27.47 -13.09
N SER A 519 1.21 27.12 -12.26
CA SER A 519 1.38 26.25 -11.10
C SER A 519 0.19 25.32 -10.89
N TYR A 520 0.33 24.33 -10.03
CA TYR A 520 -0.79 23.50 -9.58
C TYR A 520 -1.57 24.23 -8.50
N ILE A 521 -2.89 24.16 -8.58
CA ILE A 521 -3.82 24.73 -7.60
C ILE A 521 -4.58 23.60 -6.93
N SER A 522 -4.57 23.58 -5.61
CA SER A 522 -5.33 22.62 -4.82
C SER A 522 -6.69 23.17 -4.40
N LYS A 523 -7.74 22.36 -4.50
CA LYS A 523 -9.11 22.66 -4.12
C LYS A 523 -9.66 21.55 -3.24
N ASP A 524 -10.28 21.90 -2.12
CA ASP A 524 -10.98 20.93 -1.25
C ASP A 524 -12.36 20.60 -1.86
N LEU A 525 -12.54 19.33 -2.27
CA LEU A 525 -13.79 18.80 -2.82
C LEU A 525 -14.79 18.42 -1.73
N SER A 526 -14.35 18.21 -0.49
CA SER A 526 -15.14 17.73 0.63
C SER A 526 -15.72 18.84 1.51
N ILE A 527 -15.40 20.11 1.24
CA ILE A 527 -15.73 21.26 2.11
C ILE A 527 -17.22 21.42 2.39
N LEU A 528 -18.09 21.08 1.45
CA LEU A 528 -19.54 21.18 1.60
C LEU A 528 -20.18 19.88 2.10
N SER A 529 -19.41 18.78 2.17
CA SER A 529 -19.87 17.43 2.51
C SER A 529 -18.99 16.75 3.55
N ASP A 530 -18.41 17.53 4.45
CA ASP A 530 -17.40 17.11 5.42
C ASP A 530 -17.84 15.97 6.35
N GLN A 531 -19.15 15.79 6.54
CA GLN A 531 -19.71 14.77 7.42
C GLN A 531 -20.17 13.48 6.70
N ILE A 532 -20.02 13.38 5.38
CA ILE A 532 -20.52 12.21 4.64
C ILE A 532 -19.87 10.90 5.14
N ARG A 533 -18.60 10.93 5.51
CA ARG A 533 -17.87 9.79 6.07
C ARG A 533 -18.43 9.30 7.41
N LEU A 534 -19.24 10.12 8.09
CA LEU A 534 -19.85 9.80 9.38
C LEU A 534 -21.29 9.30 9.25
N ARG A 535 -21.78 9.11 8.01
CA ARG A 535 -23.12 8.59 7.79
C ARG A 535 -23.22 7.10 8.16
N ASP A 536 -24.38 6.73 8.70
CA ASP A 536 -24.68 5.34 9.13
C ASP A 536 -23.66 4.77 10.15
N VAL A 537 -23.00 5.63 10.93
CA VAL A 537 -22.15 5.20 12.04
C VAL A 537 -23.01 5.09 13.29
N GLU A 538 -23.24 3.88 13.76
CA GLU A 538 -24.11 3.59 14.93
C GLU A 538 -23.44 3.97 16.25
N ASN A 539 -22.09 3.91 16.31
CA ASN A 539 -21.34 4.18 17.53
C ASN A 539 -20.61 5.52 17.44
N THR A 540 -21.07 6.49 18.23
CA THR A 540 -20.56 7.87 18.24
C THR A 540 -19.23 8.06 18.96
N ALA A 541 -18.70 7.05 19.63
CA ALA A 541 -17.52 7.19 20.48
C ALA A 541 -16.20 7.41 19.71
N ASN A 542 -16.12 6.98 18.44
CA ASN A 542 -14.86 6.96 17.65
C ASN A 542 -14.97 7.68 16.29
N PHE A 543 -15.76 8.73 16.19
CA PHE A 543 -15.91 9.48 14.91
C PHE A 543 -14.62 10.11 14.38
N SER A 544 -13.67 10.40 15.24
CA SER A 544 -12.42 11.06 14.85
C SER A 544 -11.51 10.16 14.01
N ASP A 545 -11.68 8.84 14.08
CA ASP A 545 -10.71 7.87 13.58
C ASP A 545 -11.09 7.26 12.22
N ILE A 546 -12.29 7.59 11.69
CA ILE A 546 -12.70 7.12 10.36
C ILE A 546 -11.96 7.92 9.29
N THR A 547 -11.13 7.21 8.53
CA THR A 547 -10.30 7.75 7.45
C THR A 547 -10.65 7.09 6.11
N ILE A 548 -10.20 7.70 5.02
CA ILE A 548 -10.30 7.14 3.67
C ILE A 548 -9.05 6.27 3.45
N ILE A 549 -9.24 5.00 3.11
CA ILE A 549 -8.14 4.03 2.95
C ILE A 549 -7.87 3.64 1.50
N GLN A 550 -8.85 3.77 0.59
CA GLN A 550 -8.68 3.47 -0.81
C GLN A 550 -9.50 4.42 -1.69
N SER A 551 -9.01 4.74 -2.88
CA SER A 551 -9.72 5.50 -3.90
C SER A 551 -9.56 4.87 -5.27
N VAL A 552 -10.67 4.77 -6.03
CA VAL A 552 -10.69 4.20 -7.39
C VAL A 552 -11.56 5.06 -8.31
N TRP A 553 -11.10 5.33 -9.52
CA TRP A 553 -11.81 6.13 -10.51
C TRP A 553 -12.54 5.26 -11.53
N GLN A 554 -13.86 5.44 -11.64
CA GLN A 554 -14.70 4.86 -12.69
C GLN A 554 -14.92 5.92 -13.78
N GLY A 555 -14.14 5.84 -14.85
CA GLY A 555 -14.11 6.86 -15.90
C GLY A 555 -15.41 6.92 -16.71
N SER A 556 -16.04 5.79 -17.01
CA SER A 556 -17.26 5.69 -17.78
C SER A 556 -18.46 6.43 -17.17
N ARG A 557 -18.52 6.47 -15.82
CA ARG A 557 -19.57 7.18 -15.05
C ARG A 557 -19.12 8.53 -14.50
N GLY A 558 -17.82 8.78 -14.43
CA GLY A 558 -17.28 9.96 -13.77
C GLY A 558 -17.46 9.94 -12.26
N ILE A 559 -17.32 8.75 -11.63
CA ILE A 559 -17.46 8.57 -10.19
C ILE A 559 -16.10 8.18 -9.59
N LEU A 560 -15.70 8.91 -8.57
CA LEU A 560 -14.60 8.52 -7.69
C LEU A 560 -15.19 7.75 -6.51
N TRP A 561 -14.82 6.49 -6.41
CA TRP A 561 -15.18 5.63 -5.28
C TRP A 561 -14.14 5.74 -4.19
N LEU A 562 -14.61 5.88 -2.95
CA LEU A 562 -13.79 5.99 -1.74
C LEU A 562 -14.22 4.92 -0.75
N LEU A 563 -13.26 4.12 -0.32
CA LEU A 563 -13.45 3.14 0.75
C LEU A 563 -12.96 3.72 2.06
N LEU A 564 -13.76 3.59 3.10
CA LEU A 564 -13.44 4.09 4.44
C LEU A 564 -12.84 2.98 5.32
N SER A 565 -12.11 3.36 6.37
CA SER A 565 -11.55 2.44 7.36
C SER A 565 -12.60 1.68 8.20
N ASN A 566 -13.85 2.08 8.14
CA ASN A 566 -15.00 1.35 8.69
C ASN A 566 -15.73 0.54 7.62
N TYR A 567 -15.08 0.26 6.48
CA TYR A 567 -15.56 -0.56 5.38
C TYR A 567 -16.84 -0.05 4.67
N LYS A 568 -17.17 1.23 4.82
CA LYS A 568 -18.28 1.87 4.11
C LYS A 568 -17.81 2.46 2.79
N LEU A 569 -18.71 2.48 1.79
CA LEU A 569 -18.42 2.94 0.44
C LEU A 569 -19.07 4.30 0.17
N ILE A 570 -18.27 5.25 -0.29
CA ILE A 570 -18.71 6.58 -0.72
C ILE A 570 -18.43 6.74 -2.21
N GLY A 571 -19.36 7.34 -2.94
CA GLY A 571 -19.17 7.80 -4.31
C GLY A 571 -19.16 9.31 -4.40
N VAL A 572 -18.30 9.84 -5.27
CA VAL A 572 -18.26 11.25 -5.62
C VAL A 572 -18.40 11.37 -7.14
N ALA A 573 -19.54 11.80 -7.62
CA ALA A 573 -19.70 12.10 -9.04
C ALA A 573 -19.02 13.43 -9.37
N ILE A 574 -18.04 13.38 -10.29
CA ILE A 574 -17.21 14.54 -10.67
C ILE A 574 -17.36 14.81 -12.16
N GLU A 575 -17.79 16.02 -12.49
CA GLU A 575 -17.84 16.50 -13.87
C GLU A 575 -17.12 17.84 -13.98
N GLY A 576 -15.90 17.80 -14.51
CA GLY A 576 -15.02 18.98 -14.56
C GLY A 576 -15.53 20.14 -15.42
N SER A 577 -16.34 19.85 -16.47
CA SER A 577 -16.89 20.88 -17.36
C SER A 577 -18.08 21.63 -16.75
N SER A 578 -18.79 21.02 -15.80
CA SER A 578 -20.04 21.54 -15.22
C SER A 578 -19.90 21.92 -13.74
N GLU A 579 -18.69 21.84 -13.18
CA GLU A 579 -18.44 22.05 -11.73
C GLU A 579 -19.31 21.16 -10.81
N VAL A 580 -19.77 20.02 -11.31
CA VAL A 580 -20.57 19.06 -10.51
C VAL A 580 -19.65 18.28 -9.60
N ILE A 581 -19.94 18.33 -8.31
CA ILE A 581 -19.30 17.52 -7.26
C ILE A 581 -20.42 16.99 -6.36
N ALA A 582 -20.89 15.77 -6.65
CA ALA A 582 -22.04 15.21 -5.98
C ALA A 582 -21.66 13.98 -5.13
N TRP A 583 -21.67 14.17 -3.83
CA TRP A 583 -21.37 13.14 -2.84
C TRP A 583 -22.60 12.26 -2.59
N HIS A 584 -22.39 10.97 -2.45
CA HIS A 584 -23.40 9.99 -2.08
C HIS A 584 -22.76 8.81 -1.37
N HIS A 585 -23.54 8.01 -0.61
CA HIS A 585 -23.01 6.85 0.08
C HIS A 585 -23.81 5.59 -0.22
N TYR A 586 -23.09 4.46 -0.18
CA TYR A 586 -23.66 3.14 -0.43
C TYR A 586 -23.55 2.26 0.81
N THR A 587 -24.60 1.48 1.03
CA THR A 587 -24.61 0.36 1.94
C THR A 587 -24.98 -0.90 1.15
N ILE A 588 -24.21 -1.95 1.33
CA ILE A 588 -24.46 -3.25 0.68
C ILE A 588 -25.40 -4.07 1.57
N GLY A 589 -26.28 -4.89 0.96
CA GLY A 589 -27.24 -5.73 1.67
C GLY A 589 -26.57 -6.92 2.35
N GLY A 590 -27.19 -7.37 3.46
CA GLY A 590 -26.74 -8.50 4.28
C GLY A 590 -26.49 -8.14 5.74
N THR A 591 -25.96 -9.08 6.51
CA THR A 591 -25.65 -8.95 7.94
C THR A 591 -24.16 -8.77 8.12
N ASP A 592 -23.74 -7.84 9.01
CA ASP A 592 -22.33 -7.48 9.32
C ASP A 592 -21.48 -7.22 8.08
N VAL A 593 -22.00 -6.38 7.17
CA VAL A 593 -21.41 -6.16 5.85
C VAL A 593 -20.25 -5.19 5.90
N GLU A 594 -19.10 -5.64 5.37
CA GLU A 594 -17.88 -4.87 5.20
C GLU A 594 -17.37 -4.96 3.75
N VAL A 595 -17.12 -3.82 3.11
CA VAL A 595 -16.44 -3.77 1.81
C VAL A 595 -14.95 -3.68 2.09
N THR A 596 -14.22 -4.78 1.91
CA THR A 596 -12.79 -4.85 2.25
C THR A 596 -11.87 -4.46 1.10
N GLY A 597 -12.38 -4.42 -0.14
CA GLY A 597 -11.61 -4.01 -1.31
C GLY A 597 -12.51 -3.53 -2.45
N ILE A 598 -11.99 -2.62 -3.25
CA ILE A 598 -12.67 -2.10 -4.45
C ILE A 598 -11.68 -1.95 -5.60
N THR A 599 -12.12 -2.28 -6.81
CA THR A 599 -11.36 -2.04 -8.03
C THR A 599 -12.27 -1.76 -9.21
N VAL A 600 -11.71 -1.18 -10.27
CA VAL A 600 -12.42 -0.86 -11.52
C VAL A 600 -11.65 -1.42 -12.69
N VAL A 601 -12.33 -2.22 -13.53
CA VAL A 601 -11.76 -2.77 -14.75
C VAL A 601 -12.73 -2.55 -15.91
N PRO A 602 -12.26 -2.43 -17.17
CA PRO A 602 -13.14 -2.46 -18.33
C PRO A 602 -13.97 -3.75 -18.37
N ASN A 603 -15.21 -3.66 -18.83
CA ASN A 603 -16.03 -4.84 -19.10
C ASN A 603 -15.46 -5.65 -20.27
N SER A 604 -16.02 -6.85 -20.53
CA SER A 604 -15.55 -7.74 -21.61
C SER A 604 -15.57 -7.10 -23.00
N ASP A 605 -16.47 -6.14 -23.25
CA ASP A 605 -16.60 -5.44 -24.53
C ASP A 605 -15.74 -4.18 -24.62
N GLY A 606 -15.10 -3.78 -23.51
CA GLY A 606 -14.29 -2.58 -23.44
C GLY A 606 -15.05 -1.26 -23.54
N THR A 607 -16.38 -1.28 -23.48
CA THR A 607 -17.25 -0.11 -23.66
C THR A 607 -17.50 0.64 -22.35
N PHE A 608 -17.48 -0.07 -21.23
CA PHE A 608 -17.84 0.42 -19.91
C PHE A 608 -16.81 -0.03 -18.85
N ASP A 609 -16.80 0.64 -17.70
CA ASP A 609 -15.92 0.29 -16.59
C ASP A 609 -16.75 -0.34 -15.46
N ASP A 610 -16.50 -1.61 -15.18
CA ASP A 610 -17.14 -2.37 -14.10
C ASP A 610 -16.46 -2.12 -12.76
N VAL A 611 -17.26 -1.94 -11.72
CA VAL A 611 -16.80 -1.83 -10.34
C VAL A 611 -16.90 -3.20 -9.68
N TRP A 612 -15.80 -3.66 -9.12
CA TRP A 612 -15.68 -4.93 -8.40
C TRP A 612 -15.42 -4.68 -6.93
N LEU A 613 -16.08 -5.45 -6.08
CA LEU A 613 -16.04 -5.35 -4.63
C LEU A 613 -15.62 -6.69 -4.03
N ALA A 614 -14.78 -6.66 -3.02
CA ALA A 614 -14.65 -7.74 -2.06
C ALA A 614 -15.57 -7.41 -0.87
N VAL A 615 -16.58 -8.25 -0.65
CA VAL A 615 -17.63 -8.00 0.34
C VAL A 615 -17.64 -9.14 1.36
N LYS A 616 -17.29 -8.79 2.59
CA LYS A 616 -17.36 -9.68 3.75
C LYS A 616 -18.73 -9.53 4.40
N ARG A 617 -19.34 -10.63 4.81
CA ARG A 617 -20.64 -10.66 5.52
C ARG A 617 -20.81 -11.95 6.32
N THR A 618 -21.82 -11.97 7.19
CA THR A 618 -22.24 -13.17 7.90
C THR A 618 -23.35 -13.86 7.13
N ILE A 619 -23.18 -15.15 6.77
CA ILE A 619 -24.16 -16.02 6.12
C ILE A 619 -24.27 -17.29 6.95
N ASP A 620 -25.49 -17.66 7.38
CA ASP A 620 -25.75 -18.83 8.24
C ASP A 620 -24.85 -18.91 9.48
N GLY A 621 -24.47 -17.75 10.03
CA GLY A 621 -23.58 -17.63 11.21
C GLY A 621 -22.09 -17.68 10.89
N ASP A 622 -21.70 -17.99 9.67
CA ASP A 622 -20.29 -18.01 9.23
C ASP A 622 -19.90 -16.70 8.54
N THR A 623 -18.68 -16.27 8.78
CA THR A 623 -18.10 -15.13 8.06
C THR A 623 -17.60 -15.58 6.69
N VAL A 624 -18.09 -14.95 5.64
CA VAL A 624 -17.74 -15.23 4.24
C VAL A 624 -17.27 -13.97 3.53
N CYS A 625 -16.43 -14.11 2.50
CA CYS A 625 -16.04 -13.01 1.62
C CYS A 625 -16.37 -13.34 0.18
N TYR A 626 -17.08 -12.44 -0.49
CA TYR A 626 -17.52 -12.62 -1.86
C TYR A 626 -16.91 -11.60 -2.81
N LEU A 627 -16.53 -12.06 -3.99
CA LEU A 627 -16.22 -11.21 -5.12
C LEU A 627 -17.54 -10.84 -5.82
N GLU A 628 -17.89 -9.58 -5.75
CA GLU A 628 -19.14 -9.07 -6.33
C GLU A 628 -18.86 -8.00 -7.37
N LYS A 629 -19.65 -8.01 -8.43
CA LYS A 629 -19.62 -7.00 -9.49
C LYS A 629 -20.82 -6.08 -9.33
N MET A 630 -20.60 -4.78 -9.26
CA MET A 630 -21.67 -3.80 -9.26
C MET A 630 -22.35 -3.78 -10.63
N GLY A 631 -23.68 -3.78 -10.65
CA GLY A 631 -24.45 -3.77 -11.89
C GLY A 631 -24.26 -2.47 -12.68
N ALA A 632 -24.51 -2.53 -13.98
CA ALA A 632 -24.58 -1.36 -14.84
C ALA A 632 -25.90 -0.58 -14.63
N ASP A 633 -25.94 0.70 -15.03
CA ASP A 633 -27.15 1.50 -14.96
C ASP A 633 -28.23 0.97 -15.91
N PHE A 634 -29.47 1.21 -15.55
CA PHE A 634 -30.65 0.84 -16.36
C PHE A 634 -30.54 1.31 -17.83
N GLU A 635 -30.08 2.53 -18.06
CA GLU A 635 -29.90 3.08 -19.43
C GLU A 635 -28.81 2.34 -20.20
N HIS A 636 -27.72 1.95 -19.54
CA HIS A 636 -26.63 1.24 -20.19
C HIS A 636 -27.03 -0.19 -20.55
N GLU A 637 -27.71 -0.90 -19.64
CA GLU A 637 -28.19 -2.26 -19.90
C GLU A 637 -29.29 -2.32 -20.97
N LEU A 638 -30.06 -1.23 -21.17
CA LEU A 638 -31.04 -1.14 -22.25
C LEU A 638 -30.42 -0.85 -23.61
N LEU A 639 -29.27 -0.14 -23.66
CA LEU A 639 -28.62 0.24 -24.92
C LEU A 639 -27.81 -0.92 -25.52
N ASP A 640 -27.36 -1.86 -24.70
CA ASP A 640 -26.67 -3.09 -25.17
C ASP A 640 -27.62 -4.19 -25.70
N ASN A 641 -28.90 -3.89 -25.80
CA ASN A 641 -29.93 -4.84 -26.14
C ASN A 641 -30.06 -5.06 -27.66
N ASP A 642 -29.02 -5.55 -28.33
CA ASP A 642 -29.14 -6.22 -29.65
C ASP A 642 -29.47 -7.71 -29.48
N SER A 643 -29.69 -8.18 -28.26
CA SER A 643 -30.05 -9.55 -28.02
C SER A 643 -31.56 -9.72 -27.93
N THR A 644 -32.06 -10.69 -28.64
CA THR A 644 -33.38 -11.27 -28.51
C THR A 644 -33.69 -11.84 -27.11
N ASP A 645 -32.77 -11.71 -26.16
CA ASP A 645 -32.91 -12.05 -24.76
C ASP A 645 -33.34 -10.81 -23.94
N ASN A 646 -34.67 -10.59 -23.93
CA ASN A 646 -35.38 -9.60 -23.09
C ASN A 646 -35.22 -9.84 -21.57
N ASN A 647 -34.09 -10.39 -21.12
CA ASN A 647 -33.94 -10.91 -19.76
C ASN A 647 -32.84 -10.25 -18.95
N ASP A 648 -32.12 -9.24 -19.46
CA ASP A 648 -31.11 -8.49 -18.73
C ASP A 648 -31.71 -7.24 -18.05
N TYR A 649 -32.69 -7.49 -17.18
CA TYR A 649 -33.16 -6.42 -16.30
C TYR A 649 -32.11 -6.00 -15.30
N PRO A 650 -32.04 -4.70 -14.94
CA PRO A 650 -31.20 -4.26 -13.83
C PRO A 650 -31.63 -4.93 -12.52
N TRP A 651 -30.65 -5.42 -11.77
CA TRP A 651 -30.91 -6.17 -10.54
C TRP A 651 -30.84 -5.21 -9.35
N TYR A 652 -31.95 -5.01 -8.66
CA TYR A 652 -32.05 -4.12 -7.51
C TYR A 652 -31.97 -4.87 -6.17
N SER A 653 -31.08 -5.87 -6.12
CA SER A 653 -30.70 -6.62 -4.92
C SER A 653 -29.20 -6.89 -4.93
N ASP A 654 -28.60 -7.12 -3.77
CA ASP A 654 -27.16 -7.34 -3.64
C ASP A 654 -26.83 -8.83 -3.54
N SER A 655 -25.58 -9.20 -3.83
CA SER A 655 -25.13 -10.60 -3.93
C SER A 655 -26.04 -11.44 -4.83
N SER A 656 -26.56 -10.82 -5.89
CA SER A 656 -27.59 -11.41 -6.72
C SER A 656 -27.02 -12.40 -7.72
N ILE A 657 -27.82 -13.45 -7.99
CA ILE A 657 -27.59 -14.34 -9.12
C ILE A 657 -28.85 -14.41 -10.01
N ARG A 658 -28.62 -14.74 -11.28
CA ARG A 658 -29.65 -15.03 -12.26
C ARG A 658 -29.67 -16.53 -12.54
N ILE A 659 -30.81 -17.13 -12.45
CA ILE A 659 -31.04 -18.54 -12.71
C ILE A 659 -32.02 -18.65 -13.87
N VAL A 660 -31.70 -19.50 -14.86
CA VAL A 660 -32.55 -19.76 -16.01
C VAL A 660 -32.94 -21.25 -16.00
N ASN A 661 -34.22 -21.51 -15.85
CA ASN A 661 -34.77 -22.85 -15.84
C ASN A 661 -35.45 -23.16 -17.18
N SER A 662 -35.13 -24.29 -17.78
CA SER A 662 -35.81 -24.81 -18.97
C SER A 662 -36.05 -26.30 -18.81
N PRO A 663 -37.31 -26.74 -18.59
CA PRO A 663 -38.53 -25.96 -18.46
C PRO A 663 -38.62 -25.13 -17.18
N ALA A 664 -39.58 -24.18 -17.12
CA ALA A 664 -39.89 -23.39 -15.92
C ALA A 664 -40.05 -24.27 -14.68
N SER A 665 -39.51 -23.85 -13.55
CA SER A 665 -39.50 -24.59 -12.29
C SER A 665 -40.05 -23.75 -11.15
N THR A 666 -40.64 -24.41 -10.15
CA THR A 666 -40.96 -23.81 -8.87
C THR A 666 -39.82 -23.91 -7.87
N THR A 667 -38.87 -24.82 -8.07
CA THR A 667 -37.66 -24.94 -7.24
C THR A 667 -36.53 -24.17 -7.88
N VAL A 668 -35.88 -23.32 -7.10
CA VAL A 668 -34.72 -22.50 -7.48
C VAL A 668 -33.58 -22.89 -6.56
N SER A 669 -32.55 -23.53 -7.11
CA SER A 669 -31.36 -24.02 -6.40
C SER A 669 -30.11 -23.24 -6.82
N GLY A 670 -28.95 -23.46 -6.13
CA GLY A 670 -27.71 -22.76 -6.36
C GLY A 670 -27.61 -21.46 -5.55
N LEU A 671 -28.30 -21.41 -4.41
CA LEU A 671 -28.36 -20.25 -3.52
C LEU A 671 -27.53 -20.46 -2.23
N GLU A 672 -26.58 -21.38 -2.23
CA GLU A 672 -25.76 -21.73 -1.06
C GLU A 672 -25.03 -20.50 -0.48
N HIS A 673 -24.69 -19.53 -1.33
CA HIS A 673 -24.06 -18.27 -0.91
C HIS A 673 -25.02 -17.32 -0.16
N LEU A 674 -26.32 -17.65 -0.07
CA LEU A 674 -27.37 -16.89 0.61
C LEU A 674 -28.11 -17.74 1.66
N GLU A 675 -27.54 -18.85 2.11
CA GLU A 675 -28.15 -19.75 3.08
C GLU A 675 -28.61 -19.01 4.35
N GLY A 676 -29.83 -19.31 4.82
CA GLY A 676 -30.44 -18.68 5.99
C GLY A 676 -30.92 -17.24 5.79
N GLU A 677 -30.64 -16.62 4.65
CA GLU A 677 -30.99 -15.23 4.38
C GLU A 677 -32.39 -15.07 3.77
N THR A 678 -33.04 -13.95 4.13
CA THR A 678 -34.30 -13.56 3.49
C THR A 678 -34.03 -12.77 2.22
N VAL A 679 -34.32 -13.35 1.06
CA VAL A 679 -33.98 -12.81 -0.25
C VAL A 679 -35.18 -12.17 -0.97
N ASN A 680 -34.89 -11.14 -1.79
CA ASN A 680 -35.80 -10.58 -2.77
C ASN A 680 -35.75 -11.39 -4.06
N ILE A 681 -36.92 -11.54 -4.70
CA ILE A 681 -37.06 -12.40 -5.87
C ILE A 681 -37.78 -11.64 -6.98
N LEU A 682 -37.19 -11.67 -8.17
CA LEU A 682 -37.82 -11.25 -9.42
C LEU A 682 -37.92 -12.48 -10.33
N ALA A 683 -39.11 -12.92 -10.65
CA ALA A 683 -39.37 -14.10 -11.45
C ALA A 683 -40.21 -13.75 -12.71
N ASP A 684 -39.66 -14.02 -13.90
CA ASP A 684 -40.21 -13.67 -15.20
C ASP A 684 -40.71 -12.20 -15.29
N GLY A 685 -39.95 -11.26 -14.62
CA GLY A 685 -40.30 -9.84 -14.58
C GLY A 685 -41.29 -9.42 -13.49
N GLU A 686 -41.78 -10.35 -12.68
CA GLU A 686 -42.70 -10.09 -11.56
C GLU A 686 -41.96 -10.16 -10.22
N VAL A 687 -42.20 -9.16 -9.36
CA VAL A 687 -41.66 -9.15 -7.98
C VAL A 687 -42.50 -10.08 -7.12
N ILE A 688 -41.86 -11.08 -6.55
CA ILE A 688 -42.50 -12.05 -5.67
C ILE A 688 -42.18 -11.72 -4.20
N SER A 689 -42.99 -12.19 -3.27
CA SER A 689 -42.75 -12.06 -1.84
C SER A 689 -41.39 -12.71 -1.47
N SER A 690 -40.65 -12.02 -0.61
CA SER A 690 -39.34 -12.49 -0.09
C SER A 690 -39.47 -13.86 0.58
N LYS A 691 -38.46 -14.68 0.46
CA LYS A 691 -38.35 -16.02 1.03
C LYS A 691 -37.01 -16.20 1.71
N GLU A 692 -36.99 -17.10 2.68
CA GLU A 692 -35.73 -17.56 3.31
C GLU A 692 -35.13 -18.67 2.46
N VAL A 693 -33.83 -18.65 2.27
CA VAL A 693 -33.10 -19.72 1.60
C VAL A 693 -32.83 -20.83 2.60
N THR A 694 -33.13 -22.08 2.21
CA THR A 694 -32.90 -23.26 3.04
C THR A 694 -32.34 -24.38 2.19
N ASP A 695 -31.24 -25.00 2.63
CA ASP A 695 -30.49 -26.02 1.88
C ASP A 695 -30.10 -25.55 0.46
N GLY A 696 -29.73 -24.28 0.31
CA GLY A 696 -29.35 -23.66 -0.98
C GLY A 696 -30.51 -23.46 -1.95
N GLU A 697 -31.76 -23.53 -1.48
CA GLU A 697 -32.95 -23.51 -2.35
C GLU A 697 -34.06 -22.58 -1.81
N ILE A 698 -34.92 -22.13 -2.75
CA ILE A 698 -36.22 -21.53 -2.45
C ILE A 698 -37.30 -22.17 -3.31
N THR A 699 -38.56 -22.23 -2.81
CA THR A 699 -39.71 -22.73 -3.57
C THR A 699 -40.65 -21.58 -3.94
N LEU A 700 -40.90 -21.40 -5.23
CA LEU A 700 -41.81 -20.41 -5.78
C LEU A 700 -43.25 -20.95 -5.76
N SER A 701 -44.25 -20.06 -5.67
CA SER A 701 -45.66 -20.42 -5.80
C SER A 701 -46.10 -20.75 -7.24
N THR A 702 -45.37 -20.17 -8.20
CA THR A 702 -45.63 -20.36 -9.65
C THR A 702 -44.28 -20.68 -10.30
N ALA A 703 -44.27 -21.62 -11.25
CA ALA A 703 -43.09 -21.97 -11.99
C ALA A 703 -42.61 -20.78 -12.84
N ALA A 704 -41.34 -20.49 -12.82
CA ALA A 704 -40.68 -19.40 -13.56
C ALA A 704 -39.47 -19.89 -14.33
N SER A 705 -39.18 -19.23 -15.45
CA SER A 705 -38.06 -19.53 -16.32
C SER A 705 -36.84 -18.68 -16.00
N THR A 706 -37.01 -17.39 -15.79
CA THR A 706 -35.92 -16.47 -15.44
C THR A 706 -36.14 -15.91 -14.04
N ILE A 707 -35.23 -16.21 -13.14
CA ILE A 707 -35.34 -15.82 -11.74
C ILE A 707 -34.06 -15.05 -11.33
N ILE A 708 -34.22 -13.88 -10.71
CA ILE A 708 -33.18 -13.14 -10.07
C ILE A 708 -33.42 -13.15 -8.56
N VAL A 709 -32.42 -13.59 -7.81
CA VAL A 709 -32.48 -13.70 -6.34
C VAL A 709 -31.34 -12.95 -5.73
N GLY A 710 -31.55 -12.20 -4.65
CA GLY A 710 -30.50 -11.50 -3.94
C GLY A 710 -30.96 -10.80 -2.67
N LEU A 711 -30.02 -10.25 -1.94
CA LEU A 711 -30.25 -9.58 -0.65
C LEU A 711 -30.90 -8.21 -0.83
N PRO A 712 -31.87 -7.84 0.03
CA PRO A 712 -32.49 -6.53 -0.02
C PRO A 712 -31.56 -5.41 0.44
N TYR A 713 -31.73 -4.22 -0.12
CA TYR A 713 -31.17 -2.98 0.40
C TYR A 713 -32.17 -1.83 0.30
N THR A 714 -31.97 -0.78 1.12
CA THR A 714 -32.86 0.38 1.19
C THR A 714 -32.21 1.58 0.54
N ALA A 715 -32.93 2.23 -0.40
CA ALA A 715 -32.55 3.54 -0.94
C ALA A 715 -33.31 4.65 -0.20
N ARG A 716 -32.61 5.76 0.10
CA ARG A 716 -33.20 6.89 0.84
C ARG A 716 -32.70 8.21 0.31
N LEU A 717 -33.65 9.11 0.03
CA LEU A 717 -33.39 10.51 -0.28
C LEU A 717 -34.04 11.38 0.77
N LYS A 718 -33.27 12.32 1.33
CA LYS A 718 -33.79 13.35 2.23
C LYS A 718 -33.32 14.73 1.72
N THR A 719 -34.28 15.53 1.28
CA THR A 719 -33.98 16.88 0.77
C THR A 719 -33.47 17.81 1.88
N MET A 720 -32.76 18.85 1.49
CA MET A 720 -32.55 19.99 2.38
C MET A 720 -33.90 20.60 2.78
N PRO A 721 -34.05 21.24 3.94
CA PRO A 721 -35.25 22.01 4.26
C PRO A 721 -35.54 23.02 3.15
N ILE A 722 -36.74 22.91 2.59
CA ILE A 722 -37.13 23.71 1.43
C ILE A 722 -37.32 25.17 1.85
N GLU A 723 -36.69 26.07 1.12
CA GLU A 723 -36.84 27.52 1.26
C GLU A 723 -37.63 28.10 0.11
N ALA A 724 -38.77 28.72 0.43
CA ALA A 724 -39.66 29.29 -0.57
C ALA A 724 -39.52 30.79 -0.77
N GLY A 725 -38.52 31.41 -0.13
CA GLY A 725 -38.36 32.88 -0.07
C GLY A 725 -39.52 33.59 0.64
N SER A 726 -39.22 34.27 1.71
CA SER A 726 -40.22 35.06 2.45
C SER A 726 -39.83 36.53 2.40
N GLN A 727 -40.81 37.43 2.24
CA GLN A 727 -40.57 38.88 2.35
C GLN A 727 -40.11 39.29 3.76
N ILE A 728 -40.22 38.39 4.79
CA ILE A 728 -39.96 38.67 6.17
C ILE A 728 -38.79 37.86 6.72
N GLY A 729 -38.07 37.12 5.88
CA GLY A 729 -36.91 36.28 6.28
C GLY A 729 -37.04 34.82 5.87
N ASN A 730 -36.42 33.92 6.61
CA ASN A 730 -36.33 32.50 6.35
C ASN A 730 -37.70 31.80 6.55
N SER A 731 -38.17 31.02 5.55
CA SER A 731 -39.46 30.31 5.61
C SER A 731 -39.37 28.95 6.30
N GLN A 732 -38.24 28.53 6.80
CA GLN A 732 -38.02 27.20 7.43
C GLN A 732 -38.87 27.00 8.71
N ILE A 733 -39.31 28.06 9.34
CA ILE A 733 -40.18 28.01 10.54
C ILE A 733 -41.66 27.96 10.16
N SER A 734 -41.98 28.08 8.88
CA SER A 734 -43.38 28.10 8.41
C SER A 734 -43.87 26.69 8.06
N LEU A 735 -45.15 26.39 8.30
CA LEU A 735 -45.77 25.15 7.89
C LEU A 735 -45.72 25.04 6.35
N ALA A 736 -45.05 23.99 5.86
CA ALA A 736 -44.97 23.66 4.44
C ALA A 736 -45.82 22.42 4.15
N ARG A 737 -46.43 22.38 2.97
CA ARG A 737 -47.19 21.23 2.46
C ARG A 737 -46.56 20.81 1.13
N ILE A 738 -46.24 19.52 0.99
CA ILE A 738 -45.88 18.92 -0.30
C ILE A 738 -47.17 18.78 -1.09
N ASP A 739 -47.27 19.47 -2.21
CA ASP A 739 -48.45 19.45 -3.06
C ASP A 739 -48.36 18.36 -4.11
N LYS A 740 -47.19 18.09 -4.65
CA LYS A 740 -46.93 17.07 -5.66
C LYS A 740 -45.51 16.54 -5.58
N THR A 741 -45.38 15.22 -5.67
CA THR A 741 -44.11 14.52 -5.92
C THR A 741 -44.20 13.93 -7.32
N LEU A 742 -43.23 14.26 -8.18
CA LEU A 742 -43.17 13.74 -9.55
C LEU A 742 -42.23 12.52 -9.57
#